data_2baf1b08333ebfdf01c210988bc145cf
#
_entry.id   2baf1b08333ebfdf01c210988bc145cf
#
_cell.length_a   1.000
_cell.length_b   1.000
_cell.length_c   1.000
_cell.angle_alpha   90.00
_cell.angle_beta   90.00
_cell.angle_gamma   90.00
#
_symmetry.space_group_name_H-M   'P 1'
#
loop_
_entity.id
_entity.type
_entity.pdbx_description
1 polymer ?
#
loop_
_entity_poly.entity_id
_entity_poly.type
_entity_poly.pdbx_seq_one_letter_code
_entity_poly.pdbx_strand_id
1 'polypeptide(L)'
;MKLIRTCVAVMLTASSLAAIGDEGPFGIEFEEISPGVWAGIRPDSPRFPVMGNTTFVVSDEGVVVFDGGGMPVMAEQVIEKVRTLTDKPVTHVVISHWHGDHDFGVYRFAEEFPNVQFIAHEYTNEVFNSSRIMYIDRQRNFVKNNLEEFQQIVATGFDSEGNEINEVDRSDYARILEHRDKIEPEFNRARVTPANVTFTDDYTIQSGARTIELLHLGHANTAGDIVMWLREERIVATGDIVVLPSPYAFNMPPRPWAETLRALNKLDYKTLVPGHGEIQRDTAYVDLLIEVADSIADQRDALLAEGKSTEEVEAALDFSIFEERFTYGDEYIRFYYDVYFEVPFRAAAMKALTGVPMVDIEPPERIPFDDERWEIEAADYELADYLGQQALKIRGGAALLPDLDIKNGLVEFDIAVTEERGFAGLVFRLQDEANFEHFYIRPHQSGNPDANQYTPVFNGVAGWQLYHGAGYGTPVDYRYDEWMHVKVIFAESKAWVYIDSDEPLLQVDDLKRSDMNGAIGLHSANFSSVHFANFEVTTLSDAYAIPSPGPKPANDIEGLVTSWQVSNAFDSKSLQGIEMLSPKHKAELNWTELNAEATGITNLARVQGLGEGKDTVFARINLSSDRQGLKELALGYSDAAMVFVNDVLIYQGNNGYLTRDYRYLGTIGLFDRVVLPLQVGENEIWIAVTEAFGGWGVMATINDFSKSP
;
A
#
# COMPACT_ATOMS: atom_id res chain seq x y z
N MET A 1 -73.01 -22.72 11.91
CA MET A 1 -72.05 -21.64 12.15
C MET A 1 -70.85 -21.98 11.31
N LYS A 2 -70.62 -21.23 10.20
CA LYS A 2 -69.51 -21.45 9.27
C LYS A 2 -68.35 -20.66 9.78
N LEU A 3 -67.18 -21.35 10.03
CA LEU A 3 -65.90 -20.73 10.22
C LEU A 3 -65.36 -20.31 8.84
N ILE A 4 -65.15 -19.03 8.71
CA ILE A 4 -64.42 -18.45 7.57
C ILE A 4 -62.92 -18.65 7.84
N ARG A 5 -62.25 -19.49 7.05
CA ARG A 5 -60.79 -19.54 6.97
C ARG A 5 -60.34 -18.49 5.96
N THR A 6 -59.74 -17.46 6.42
CA THR A 6 -59.06 -16.48 5.58
C THR A 6 -57.70 -17.09 5.21
N CYS A 7 -57.54 -17.55 3.97
CA CYS A 7 -56.24 -17.85 3.40
C CYS A 7 -55.56 -16.53 3.04
N VAL A 8 -54.50 -16.20 3.75
CA VAL A 8 -53.52 -15.22 3.29
C VAL A 8 -52.71 -15.92 2.21
N ALA A 9 -52.93 -15.56 0.97
CA ALA A 9 -52.09 -15.96 -0.12
C ALA A 9 -50.82 -15.08 -0.07
N VAL A 10 -49.73 -15.64 0.38
CA VAL A 10 -48.41 -15.09 0.13
C VAL A 10 -48.20 -15.22 -1.38
N MET A 11 -48.22 -14.13 -2.08
CA MET A 11 -47.71 -14.07 -3.46
C MET A 11 -46.20 -14.23 -3.39
N LEU A 12 -45.72 -15.43 -3.64
CA LEU A 12 -44.36 -15.63 -4.12
C LEU A 12 -44.29 -14.93 -5.49
N THR A 13 -43.79 -13.72 -5.51
CA THR A 13 -43.30 -13.12 -6.74
C THR A 13 -42.08 -13.95 -7.14
N ALA A 14 -42.24 -14.72 -8.20
CA ALA A 14 -41.13 -15.31 -8.91
C ALA A 14 -40.14 -14.15 -9.24
N SER A 15 -39.08 -14.08 -8.51
CA SER A 15 -37.97 -13.20 -8.82
C SER A 15 -37.53 -13.57 -10.22
N SER A 16 -37.72 -12.66 -11.17
CA SER A 16 -37.13 -12.76 -12.49
C SER A 16 -35.63 -12.95 -12.31
N LEU A 17 -35.07 -14.01 -12.90
CA LEU A 17 -33.64 -14.11 -13.14
C LEU A 17 -33.25 -12.82 -13.87
N ALA A 18 -32.83 -11.82 -13.13
CA ALA A 18 -32.17 -10.67 -13.69
C ALA A 18 -30.87 -11.19 -14.30
N ALA A 19 -30.66 -10.92 -15.56
CA ALA A 19 -29.40 -11.24 -16.21
C ALA A 19 -28.29 -10.57 -15.38
N ILE A 20 -27.39 -11.39 -14.82
CA ILE A 20 -26.15 -10.89 -14.23
C ILE A 20 -25.54 -9.96 -15.29
N GLY A 21 -25.29 -8.70 -14.92
CA GLY A 21 -24.69 -7.73 -15.82
C GLY A 21 -23.35 -8.20 -16.36
N ASP A 22 -22.74 -7.44 -17.26
CA ASP A 22 -21.48 -7.82 -17.93
C ASP A 22 -20.31 -7.99 -16.92
N GLU A 23 -20.44 -7.49 -15.66
CA GLU A 23 -19.47 -7.60 -14.58
C GLU A 23 -19.42 -8.98 -13.90
N GLY A 24 -20.34 -9.89 -14.23
CA GLY A 24 -20.39 -11.25 -13.67
C GLY A 24 -20.60 -11.26 -12.15
N PRO A 25 -19.76 -11.99 -11.37
CA PRO A 25 -19.96 -12.15 -9.93
C PRO A 25 -19.72 -10.87 -9.10
N PHE A 26 -19.25 -9.80 -9.71
CA PHE A 26 -18.94 -8.53 -9.05
C PHE A 26 -19.99 -7.44 -9.31
N GLY A 27 -21.09 -7.73 -9.99
CA GLY A 27 -22.14 -6.76 -10.29
C GLY A 27 -22.81 -6.22 -9.02
N ILE A 28 -23.10 -4.91 -8.99
CA ILE A 28 -23.76 -4.21 -7.89
C ILE A 28 -25.09 -3.63 -8.37
N GLU A 29 -26.16 -3.90 -7.64
CA GLU A 29 -27.44 -3.20 -7.82
C GLU A 29 -27.56 -2.05 -6.83
N PHE A 30 -27.84 -0.83 -7.34
CA PHE A 30 -27.94 0.36 -6.52
C PHE A 30 -29.37 0.77 -6.26
N GLU A 31 -29.75 0.91 -4.96
CA GLU A 31 -31.04 1.40 -4.49
C GLU A 31 -30.86 2.75 -3.77
N GLU A 32 -31.66 3.75 -4.10
CA GLU A 32 -31.77 4.97 -3.29
C GLU A 32 -32.69 4.71 -2.10
N ILE A 33 -32.10 4.56 -0.91
CA ILE A 33 -32.82 4.20 0.33
C ILE A 33 -33.34 5.42 1.12
N SER A 34 -32.81 6.59 0.83
CA SER A 34 -33.28 7.91 1.27
C SER A 34 -32.71 8.97 0.32
N PRO A 35 -33.30 10.17 0.21
CA PRO A 35 -32.77 11.19 -0.70
C PRO A 35 -31.28 11.43 -0.54
N GLY A 36 -30.50 11.06 -1.56
CA GLY A 36 -29.04 11.16 -1.59
C GLY A 36 -28.30 10.10 -0.77
N VAL A 37 -28.99 9.08 -0.23
CA VAL A 37 -28.38 7.91 0.44
C VAL A 37 -28.63 6.67 -0.40
N TRP A 38 -27.59 6.01 -0.81
CA TRP A 38 -27.62 4.89 -1.73
C TRP A 38 -27.01 3.65 -1.09
N ALA A 39 -27.65 2.50 -1.25
CA ALA A 39 -27.06 1.20 -0.96
C ALA A 39 -26.77 0.49 -2.28
N GLY A 40 -25.59 -0.13 -2.36
CA GLY A 40 -25.18 -1.04 -3.43
C GLY A 40 -25.13 -2.45 -2.86
N ILE A 41 -25.97 -3.33 -3.36
CA ILE A 41 -26.07 -4.73 -2.93
C ILE A 41 -25.85 -5.70 -4.06
N ARG A 42 -25.56 -6.94 -3.74
CA ARG A 42 -25.38 -8.02 -4.70
C ARG A 42 -26.59 -8.97 -4.61
N PRO A 43 -27.57 -8.85 -5.51
CA PRO A 43 -28.86 -9.51 -5.34
C PRO A 43 -28.81 -11.03 -5.59
N ASP A 44 -27.94 -11.52 -6.44
CA ASP A 44 -27.83 -12.94 -6.79
C ASP A 44 -26.36 -13.39 -6.76
N SER A 45 -25.78 -13.28 -5.57
CA SER A 45 -24.38 -13.60 -5.34
C SER A 45 -24.14 -15.11 -5.39
N PRO A 46 -23.21 -15.60 -6.20
CA PRO A 46 -22.69 -16.96 -6.04
C PRO A 46 -21.98 -17.11 -4.70
N ARG A 47 -21.86 -18.34 -4.20
CA ARG A 47 -21.16 -18.63 -2.93
C ARG A 47 -19.69 -18.24 -2.94
N PHE A 48 -19.15 -18.00 -4.14
CA PHE A 48 -17.76 -17.65 -4.33
C PHE A 48 -17.58 -16.78 -5.60
N PRO A 49 -16.79 -15.67 -5.56
CA PRO A 49 -16.26 -15.08 -4.33
C PRO A 49 -17.35 -14.34 -3.54
N VAL A 50 -17.22 -14.35 -2.23
CA VAL A 50 -18.06 -13.55 -1.34
C VAL A 50 -17.57 -12.11 -1.38
N MET A 51 -18.48 -11.13 -1.54
CA MET A 51 -18.17 -9.69 -1.61
C MET A 51 -19.20 -8.88 -0.85
N GLY A 52 -18.71 -7.86 -0.12
CA GLY A 52 -19.53 -7.01 0.73
C GLY A 52 -20.42 -6.02 -0.05
N ASN A 53 -21.44 -5.53 0.65
CA ASN A 53 -22.28 -4.42 0.23
C ASN A 53 -21.53 -3.09 0.37
N THR A 54 -22.03 -2.04 -0.28
CA THR A 54 -21.55 -0.67 -0.15
C THR A 54 -22.68 0.28 0.19
N THR A 55 -22.38 1.37 0.89
CA THR A 55 -23.34 2.46 1.11
C THR A 55 -22.64 3.80 0.83
N PHE A 56 -23.31 4.73 0.15
CA PHE A 56 -22.73 6.05 -0.02
C PHE A 56 -23.75 7.17 0.15
N VAL A 57 -23.26 8.31 0.57
CA VAL A 57 -24.03 9.51 0.91
C VAL A 57 -23.58 10.67 0.05
N VAL A 58 -24.48 11.18 -0.79
CA VAL A 58 -24.25 12.39 -1.60
C VAL A 58 -24.68 13.61 -0.79
N SER A 59 -23.77 14.58 -0.63
CA SER A 59 -24.00 15.79 0.12
C SER A 59 -23.64 17.06 -0.67
N ASP A 60 -23.77 18.23 -0.04
CA ASP A 60 -23.40 19.50 -0.64
C ASP A 60 -21.87 19.69 -0.80
N GLU A 61 -21.07 19.01 -0.02
CA GLU A 61 -19.60 19.16 -0.02
C GLU A 61 -18.87 18.02 -0.76
N GLY A 62 -19.57 16.90 -1.02
CA GLY A 62 -18.97 15.75 -1.69
C GLY A 62 -19.73 14.48 -1.37
N VAL A 63 -19.08 13.35 -1.59
CA VAL A 63 -19.62 12.03 -1.34
C VAL A 63 -18.79 11.31 -0.28
N VAL A 64 -19.48 10.68 0.67
CA VAL A 64 -18.89 9.77 1.66
C VAL A 64 -19.31 8.35 1.30
N VAL A 65 -18.38 7.43 1.19
CA VAL A 65 -18.59 6.02 0.85
C VAL A 65 -18.22 5.16 2.05
N PHE A 66 -19.04 4.18 2.37
CA PHE A 66 -18.82 3.16 3.39
C PHE A 66 -18.71 1.81 2.69
N ASP A 67 -17.55 1.12 2.85
CA ASP A 67 -17.17 -0.10 2.13
C ASP A 67 -17.23 0.08 0.61
N GLY A 68 -16.22 0.74 0.06
CA GLY A 68 -16.20 1.22 -1.32
C GLY A 68 -16.05 0.13 -2.40
N GLY A 69 -16.01 -1.14 -2.02
CA GLY A 69 -15.94 -2.29 -2.92
C GLY A 69 -14.80 -3.26 -2.60
N GLY A 70 -15.16 -4.52 -2.42
CA GLY A 70 -14.24 -5.63 -2.16
C GLY A 70 -13.33 -5.97 -3.35
N MET A 71 -13.62 -5.48 -4.57
CA MET A 71 -12.76 -5.64 -5.73
C MET A 71 -12.66 -4.35 -6.54
N PRO A 72 -11.57 -4.15 -7.30
CA PRO A 72 -11.38 -2.95 -8.12
C PRO A 72 -12.54 -2.64 -9.06
N VAL A 73 -13.09 -3.64 -9.74
CA VAL A 73 -14.26 -3.47 -10.62
C VAL A 73 -15.52 -3.02 -9.85
N MET A 74 -15.66 -3.39 -8.58
CA MET A 74 -16.78 -2.96 -7.74
C MET A 74 -16.62 -1.49 -7.35
N ALA A 75 -15.41 -1.07 -6.92
CA ALA A 75 -15.10 0.33 -6.65
C ALA A 75 -15.32 1.21 -7.90
N GLU A 76 -14.94 0.74 -9.07
CA GLU A 76 -15.19 1.40 -10.36
C GLU A 76 -16.70 1.60 -10.62
N GLN A 77 -17.55 0.60 -10.34
CA GLN A 77 -19.02 0.72 -10.44
C GLN A 77 -19.57 1.76 -9.47
N VAL A 78 -19.07 1.81 -8.22
CA VAL A 78 -19.47 2.83 -7.23
C VAL A 78 -19.09 4.23 -7.73
N ILE A 79 -17.85 4.42 -8.22
CA ILE A 79 -17.37 5.68 -8.76
C ILE A 79 -18.22 6.10 -9.97
N GLU A 80 -18.51 5.18 -10.89
CA GLU A 80 -19.35 5.48 -12.05
C GLU A 80 -20.77 5.86 -11.62
N LYS A 81 -21.36 5.11 -10.68
CA LYS A 81 -22.67 5.45 -10.12
C LYS A 81 -22.69 6.85 -9.51
N VAL A 82 -21.70 7.19 -8.69
CA VAL A 82 -21.56 8.53 -8.08
C VAL A 82 -21.51 9.60 -9.18
N ARG A 83 -20.73 9.41 -10.23
CA ARG A 83 -20.61 10.35 -11.38
C ARG A 83 -21.95 10.56 -12.12
N THR A 84 -22.86 9.58 -12.12
CA THR A 84 -24.21 9.78 -12.68
C THR A 84 -25.11 10.66 -11.82
N LEU A 85 -24.78 10.86 -10.54
CA LEU A 85 -25.61 11.56 -9.56
C LEU A 85 -25.09 12.97 -9.25
N THR A 86 -23.78 13.18 -9.32
CA THR A 86 -23.16 14.46 -8.95
C THR A 86 -21.79 14.64 -9.62
N ASP A 87 -21.42 15.91 -9.84
CA ASP A 87 -20.07 16.31 -10.28
C ASP A 87 -19.09 16.49 -9.09
N LYS A 88 -19.55 16.28 -7.86
CA LYS A 88 -18.74 16.47 -6.66
C LYS A 88 -17.81 15.29 -6.45
N PRO A 89 -16.62 15.51 -5.85
CA PRO A 89 -15.68 14.42 -5.58
C PRO A 89 -16.17 13.51 -4.45
N VAL A 90 -15.67 12.27 -4.44
CA VAL A 90 -15.64 11.47 -3.22
C VAL A 90 -14.58 12.08 -2.30
N THR A 91 -15.00 12.45 -1.08
CA THR A 91 -14.15 13.09 -0.08
C THR A 91 -13.65 12.12 0.97
N HIS A 92 -14.46 11.10 1.29
CA HIS A 92 -14.12 10.09 2.30
C HIS A 92 -14.54 8.72 1.83
N VAL A 93 -13.68 7.72 2.10
CA VAL A 93 -13.99 6.30 2.02
C VAL A 93 -13.77 5.72 3.40
N VAL A 94 -14.83 5.16 3.98
CA VAL A 94 -14.82 4.54 5.29
C VAL A 94 -14.74 3.03 5.11
N ILE A 95 -13.85 2.38 5.83
CA ILE A 95 -13.65 0.93 5.81
C ILE A 95 -14.20 0.38 7.13
N SER A 96 -15.23 -0.47 7.04
CA SER A 96 -15.92 -1.00 8.22
C SER A 96 -15.03 -1.87 9.08
N HIS A 97 -14.21 -2.72 8.47
CA HIS A 97 -13.28 -3.64 9.11
C HIS A 97 -12.23 -4.14 8.08
N TRP A 98 -11.25 -4.96 8.49
CA TRP A 98 -10.09 -5.32 7.69
C TRP A 98 -10.30 -6.47 6.66
N HIS A 99 -11.50 -7.04 6.48
CA HIS A 99 -11.71 -8.12 5.52
C HIS A 99 -11.69 -7.61 4.07
N GLY A 100 -11.02 -8.38 3.19
CA GLY A 100 -10.71 -7.95 1.84
C GLY A 100 -11.90 -7.80 0.91
N ASP A 101 -13.00 -8.48 1.20
CA ASP A 101 -14.26 -8.37 0.46
C ASP A 101 -14.99 -7.03 0.69
N HIS A 102 -14.43 -6.15 1.55
CA HIS A 102 -14.87 -4.77 1.78
C HIS A 102 -13.87 -3.72 1.30
N ASP A 103 -12.55 -4.04 1.24
CA ASP A 103 -11.51 -3.03 1.05
C ASP A 103 -10.58 -3.23 -0.16
N PHE A 104 -10.46 -4.42 -0.75
CA PHE A 104 -9.46 -4.70 -1.79
C PHE A 104 -9.58 -3.87 -3.06
N GLY A 105 -10.69 -3.19 -3.27
CA GLY A 105 -10.93 -2.27 -4.40
C GLY A 105 -10.81 -0.79 -4.05
N VAL A 106 -10.78 -0.39 -2.76
CA VAL A 106 -10.96 1.01 -2.37
C VAL A 106 -9.82 1.94 -2.80
N TYR A 107 -8.61 1.41 -3.08
CA TYR A 107 -7.51 2.22 -3.62
C TYR A 107 -7.88 2.96 -4.92
N ARG A 108 -8.87 2.44 -5.69
CA ARG A 108 -9.35 3.09 -6.92
C ARG A 108 -9.88 4.49 -6.67
N PHE A 109 -10.41 4.76 -5.47
CA PHE A 109 -10.84 6.10 -5.11
C PHE A 109 -9.68 7.09 -4.99
N ALA A 110 -8.49 6.66 -4.54
CA ALA A 110 -7.31 7.52 -4.50
C ALA A 110 -6.79 7.87 -5.91
N GLU A 111 -6.91 6.95 -6.86
CA GLU A 111 -6.52 7.20 -8.24
C GLU A 111 -7.45 8.21 -8.94
N GLU A 112 -8.75 8.21 -8.59
CA GLU A 112 -9.75 9.10 -9.17
C GLU A 112 -9.94 10.42 -8.41
N PHE A 113 -9.71 10.42 -7.09
CA PHE A 113 -9.91 11.55 -6.19
C PHE A 113 -8.67 11.77 -5.30
N PRO A 114 -7.66 12.52 -5.75
CA PRO A 114 -6.36 12.62 -5.08
C PRO A 114 -6.37 13.14 -3.63
N ASN A 115 -7.48 13.74 -3.19
CA ASN A 115 -7.63 14.28 -1.83
C ASN A 115 -8.62 13.47 -0.98
N VAL A 116 -8.98 12.24 -1.40
CA VAL A 116 -9.87 11.37 -0.64
C VAL A 116 -9.21 10.95 0.67
N GLN A 117 -9.98 10.95 1.76
CA GLN A 117 -9.56 10.43 3.05
C GLN A 117 -10.07 9.01 3.22
N PHE A 118 -9.19 8.10 3.66
CA PHE A 118 -9.54 6.73 4.04
C PHE A 118 -9.64 6.69 5.56
N ILE A 119 -10.81 6.29 6.07
CA ILE A 119 -11.10 6.29 7.51
C ILE A 119 -11.38 4.87 7.96
N ALA A 120 -10.75 4.44 9.05
CA ALA A 120 -11.01 3.15 9.69
C ALA A 120 -10.82 3.25 11.20
N HIS A 121 -11.28 2.22 11.93
CA HIS A 121 -10.90 2.04 13.32
C HIS A 121 -9.38 1.81 13.44
N GLU A 122 -8.76 2.28 14.53
CA GLU A 122 -7.32 2.12 14.78
C GLU A 122 -6.88 0.66 14.66
N TYR A 123 -7.61 -0.28 15.27
CA TYR A 123 -7.32 -1.71 15.15
C TYR A 123 -7.35 -2.22 13.70
N THR A 124 -8.33 -1.83 12.89
CA THR A 124 -8.39 -2.17 11.46
C THR A 124 -7.13 -1.71 10.73
N ASN A 125 -6.68 -0.48 11.03
CA ASN A 125 -5.47 0.08 10.42
C ASN A 125 -4.19 -0.59 10.93
N GLU A 126 -4.11 -1.00 12.20
CA GLU A 126 -3.01 -1.81 12.73
C GLU A 126 -2.89 -3.14 11.97
N VAL A 127 -4.03 -3.80 11.70
CA VAL A 127 -4.06 -5.04 10.91
C VAL A 127 -3.54 -4.80 9.51
N PHE A 128 -3.95 -3.73 8.84
CA PHE A 128 -3.46 -3.38 7.51
C PHE A 128 -1.96 -3.11 7.45
N ASN A 129 -1.37 -2.58 8.52
CA ASN A 129 0.06 -2.27 8.60
C ASN A 129 0.90 -3.40 9.24
N SER A 130 0.32 -4.55 9.50
CA SER A 130 0.98 -5.74 10.04
C SER A 130 1.29 -6.78 8.95
N SER A 131 1.87 -7.91 9.35
CA SER A 131 2.04 -9.09 8.49
C SER A 131 0.74 -9.58 7.83
N ARG A 132 -0.41 -9.15 8.33
CA ARG A 132 -1.72 -9.39 7.74
C ARG A 132 -1.86 -8.85 6.30
N ILE A 133 -1.04 -7.91 5.90
CA ILE A 133 -0.94 -7.44 4.51
C ILE A 133 -0.68 -8.59 3.54
N MET A 134 0.02 -9.65 3.98
CA MET A 134 0.22 -10.88 3.20
C MET A 134 -1.08 -11.68 3.01
N TYR A 135 -2.15 -11.31 3.71
CA TYR A 135 -3.47 -11.95 3.57
C TYR A 135 -3.96 -11.95 2.11
N ILE A 136 -3.66 -10.91 1.35
CA ILE A 136 -4.08 -10.84 -0.05
C ILE A 136 -3.43 -11.92 -0.93
N ASP A 137 -2.17 -12.27 -0.70
CA ASP A 137 -1.50 -13.35 -1.44
C ASP A 137 -2.08 -14.71 -1.05
N ARG A 138 -2.43 -14.88 0.24
CA ARG A 138 -3.19 -16.06 0.67
C ARG A 138 -4.55 -16.12 -0.03
N GLN A 139 -5.26 -15.00 -0.16
CA GLN A 139 -6.54 -14.93 -0.89
C GLN A 139 -6.38 -15.24 -2.38
N ARG A 140 -5.35 -14.74 -3.05
CA ARG A 140 -5.06 -15.07 -4.46
C ARG A 140 -4.83 -16.57 -4.65
N ASN A 141 -4.00 -17.17 -3.78
CA ASN A 141 -3.74 -18.61 -3.82
C ASN A 141 -5.00 -19.42 -3.47
N PHE A 142 -5.76 -18.98 -2.47
CA PHE A 142 -7.03 -19.60 -2.09
C PHE A 142 -8.02 -19.61 -3.26
N VAL A 143 -8.21 -18.48 -3.92
CA VAL A 143 -9.08 -18.35 -5.11
C VAL A 143 -8.65 -19.28 -6.22
N LYS A 144 -7.36 -19.30 -6.56
CA LYS A 144 -6.81 -20.17 -7.59
C LYS A 144 -7.07 -21.65 -7.27
N ASN A 145 -6.73 -22.08 -6.05
CA ASN A 145 -6.90 -23.47 -5.63
C ASN A 145 -8.36 -23.88 -5.63
N ASN A 146 -9.27 -23.03 -5.15
CA ASN A 146 -10.71 -23.34 -5.17
C ASN A 146 -11.26 -23.45 -6.60
N LEU A 147 -10.85 -22.57 -7.52
CA LEU A 147 -11.29 -22.67 -8.92
C LEU A 147 -10.77 -23.95 -9.61
N GLU A 148 -9.59 -24.42 -9.28
CA GLU A 148 -9.04 -25.71 -9.73
C GLU A 148 -9.84 -26.89 -9.14
N GLU A 149 -10.17 -26.85 -7.85
CA GLU A 149 -10.98 -27.87 -7.18
C GLU A 149 -12.42 -27.89 -7.72
N PHE A 150 -13.05 -26.73 -7.90
CA PHE A 150 -14.38 -26.63 -8.53
C PHE A 150 -14.40 -27.24 -9.93
N GLN A 151 -13.36 -27.04 -10.70
CA GLN A 151 -13.22 -27.65 -12.03
C GLN A 151 -13.17 -29.20 -11.93
N GLN A 152 -12.45 -29.73 -10.95
CA GLN A 152 -12.41 -31.18 -10.69
C GLN A 152 -13.79 -31.70 -10.26
N ILE A 153 -14.44 -31.02 -9.29
CA ILE A 153 -15.76 -31.43 -8.77
C ILE A 153 -16.81 -31.43 -9.88
N VAL A 154 -16.86 -30.39 -10.71
CA VAL A 154 -17.80 -30.34 -11.83
C VAL A 154 -17.55 -31.44 -12.83
N ALA A 155 -16.30 -31.81 -13.09
CA ALA A 155 -15.94 -32.87 -14.02
C ALA A 155 -16.20 -34.29 -13.49
N THR A 156 -15.97 -34.54 -12.19
CA THR A 156 -15.96 -35.89 -11.58
C THR A 156 -17.15 -36.16 -10.67
N GLY A 157 -17.72 -35.15 -10.03
CA GLY A 157 -18.70 -35.26 -8.94
C GLY A 157 -18.08 -35.45 -7.56
N PHE A 158 -16.74 -35.44 -7.45
CA PHE A 158 -16.02 -35.69 -6.21
C PHE A 158 -15.02 -34.58 -5.91
N ASP A 159 -14.85 -34.25 -4.61
CA ASP A 159 -13.79 -33.36 -4.12
C ASP A 159 -12.41 -34.01 -4.16
N SER A 160 -11.38 -33.28 -3.72
CA SER A 160 -9.99 -33.77 -3.66
C SER A 160 -9.77 -34.90 -2.64
N GLU A 161 -10.67 -35.05 -1.66
CA GLU A 161 -10.64 -36.11 -0.62
C GLU A 161 -11.44 -37.36 -1.04
N GLY A 162 -12.18 -37.25 -2.18
CA GLY A 162 -12.99 -38.34 -2.71
C GLY A 162 -14.44 -38.39 -2.18
N ASN A 163 -14.91 -37.33 -1.52
CA ASN A 163 -16.29 -37.19 -1.09
C ASN A 163 -17.19 -36.83 -2.27
N GLU A 164 -18.38 -37.42 -2.34
CA GLU A 164 -19.38 -37.11 -3.38
C GLU A 164 -20.03 -35.76 -3.08
N ILE A 165 -20.03 -34.84 -4.05
CA ILE A 165 -20.61 -33.51 -3.92
C ILE A 165 -22.05 -33.54 -4.49
N ASN A 166 -22.98 -32.96 -3.75
CA ASN A 166 -24.38 -32.90 -4.13
C ASN A 166 -24.60 -32.03 -5.40
N GLU A 167 -25.75 -32.19 -6.05
CA GLU A 167 -26.05 -31.52 -7.33
C GLU A 167 -26.22 -30.01 -7.20
N VAL A 168 -26.69 -29.53 -6.04
CA VAL A 168 -26.86 -28.08 -5.78
C VAL A 168 -25.48 -27.39 -5.76
N ASP A 169 -24.56 -27.93 -5.00
CA ASP A 169 -23.18 -27.39 -4.89
C ASP A 169 -22.44 -27.51 -6.22
N ARG A 170 -22.58 -28.67 -6.88
CA ARG A 170 -21.95 -28.89 -8.21
C ARG A 170 -22.46 -27.92 -9.27
N SER A 171 -23.75 -27.59 -9.25
CA SER A 171 -24.35 -26.61 -10.17
C SER A 171 -23.85 -25.20 -9.89
N ASP A 172 -23.68 -24.84 -8.60
CA ASP A 172 -23.14 -23.54 -8.21
C ASP A 172 -21.67 -23.39 -8.60
N TYR A 173 -20.86 -24.42 -8.39
CA TYR A 173 -19.46 -24.44 -8.84
C TYR A 173 -19.33 -24.31 -10.37
N ALA A 174 -20.24 -24.94 -11.14
CA ALA A 174 -20.27 -24.77 -12.59
C ALA A 174 -20.55 -23.31 -12.98
N ARG A 175 -21.50 -22.66 -12.30
CA ARG A 175 -21.84 -21.23 -12.49
C ARG A 175 -20.66 -20.32 -12.14
N ILE A 176 -19.94 -20.60 -11.05
CA ILE A 176 -18.74 -19.84 -10.67
C ILE A 176 -17.67 -19.95 -11.75
N LEU A 177 -17.44 -21.15 -12.28
CA LEU A 177 -16.43 -21.40 -13.33
C LEU A 177 -16.73 -20.70 -14.65
N GLU A 178 -17.98 -20.36 -14.96
CA GLU A 178 -18.34 -19.54 -16.12
C GLU A 178 -17.71 -18.13 -16.06
N HIS A 179 -17.33 -17.68 -14.87
CA HIS A 179 -16.74 -16.36 -14.61
C HIS A 179 -15.27 -16.40 -14.21
N ARG A 180 -14.60 -17.53 -14.34
CA ARG A 180 -13.19 -17.69 -13.94
C ARG A 180 -12.29 -16.62 -14.57
N ASP A 181 -12.52 -16.30 -15.84
CA ASP A 181 -11.78 -15.29 -16.59
C ASP A 181 -11.94 -13.85 -16.09
N LYS A 182 -12.91 -13.61 -15.20
CA LYS A 182 -13.12 -12.34 -14.48
C LYS A 182 -12.61 -12.40 -13.04
N ILE A 183 -12.78 -13.55 -12.36
CA ILE A 183 -12.43 -13.71 -10.94
C ILE A 183 -10.91 -13.58 -10.72
N GLU A 184 -10.11 -14.41 -11.37
CA GLU A 184 -8.65 -14.42 -11.18
C GLU A 184 -7.99 -13.05 -11.49
N PRO A 185 -8.32 -12.37 -12.61
CA PRO A 185 -7.76 -11.04 -12.90
C PRO A 185 -8.12 -9.98 -11.86
N GLU A 186 -9.34 -10.00 -11.30
CA GLU A 186 -9.73 -9.01 -10.28
C GLU A 186 -8.96 -9.22 -8.96
N PHE A 187 -8.77 -10.45 -8.51
CA PHE A 187 -7.92 -10.72 -7.34
C PHE A 187 -6.45 -10.34 -7.58
N ASN A 188 -5.96 -10.43 -8.83
CA ASN A 188 -4.61 -9.94 -9.17
C ASN A 188 -4.49 -8.40 -9.13
N ARG A 189 -5.59 -7.67 -9.36
CA ARG A 189 -5.66 -6.20 -9.25
C ARG A 189 -5.88 -5.72 -7.82
N ALA A 190 -6.39 -6.58 -6.95
CA ALA A 190 -6.74 -6.25 -5.56
C ALA A 190 -5.55 -5.67 -4.77
N ARG A 191 -5.80 -4.69 -3.91
CA ARG A 191 -4.81 -4.00 -3.05
C ARG A 191 -5.37 -3.81 -1.65
N VAL A 192 -4.53 -3.89 -0.63
CA VAL A 192 -4.83 -3.43 0.72
C VAL A 192 -4.58 -1.92 0.80
N THR A 193 -5.51 -1.18 1.39
CA THR A 193 -5.42 0.29 1.46
C THR A 193 -5.52 0.74 2.93
N PRO A 194 -4.38 0.96 3.61
CA PRO A 194 -4.37 1.50 4.97
C PRO A 194 -5.09 2.85 5.06
N ALA A 195 -5.77 3.07 6.17
CA ALA A 195 -6.42 4.34 6.45
C ALA A 195 -5.40 5.44 6.74
N ASN A 196 -5.69 6.67 6.31
CA ASN A 196 -4.91 7.86 6.65
C ASN A 196 -5.60 8.73 7.72
N VAL A 197 -6.78 8.30 8.18
CA VAL A 197 -7.49 8.85 9.35
C VAL A 197 -7.98 7.69 10.19
N THR A 198 -7.63 7.65 11.47
CA THR A 198 -8.05 6.59 12.39
C THR A 198 -8.74 7.15 13.63
N PHE A 199 -9.53 6.32 14.30
CA PHE A 199 -10.21 6.65 15.56
C PHE A 199 -10.48 5.38 16.38
N THR A 200 -10.79 5.53 17.68
CA THR A 200 -11.01 4.40 18.60
C THR A 200 -12.48 4.23 19.04
N ASP A 201 -13.20 5.29 19.34
CA ASP A 201 -14.56 5.21 19.87
C ASP A 201 -15.62 5.64 18.84
N ASP A 202 -15.60 6.91 18.46
CA ASP A 202 -16.47 7.48 17.45
C ASP A 202 -15.79 8.59 16.65
N TYR A 203 -16.26 8.78 15.42
CA TYR A 203 -15.78 9.84 14.53
C TYR A 203 -16.96 10.46 13.79
N THR A 204 -16.94 11.78 13.61
CA THR A 204 -18.03 12.50 12.94
C THR A 204 -17.52 13.20 11.69
N ILE A 205 -18.13 12.88 10.55
CA ILE A 205 -17.93 13.59 9.30
C ILE A 205 -19.07 14.60 9.15
N GLN A 206 -18.71 15.89 9.10
CA GLN A 206 -19.67 16.92 8.74
C GLN A 206 -19.55 17.17 7.23
N SER A 207 -20.60 16.86 6.47
CA SER A 207 -20.65 17.01 5.02
C SER A 207 -21.82 17.88 4.60
N GLY A 208 -21.59 19.19 4.54
CA GLY A 208 -22.62 20.20 4.34
C GLY A 208 -23.64 20.22 5.50
N ALA A 209 -24.90 20.04 5.19
CA ALA A 209 -25.98 19.96 6.20
C ALA A 209 -26.09 18.58 6.87
N ARG A 210 -25.39 17.55 6.37
CA ARG A 210 -25.47 16.18 6.90
C ARG A 210 -24.42 15.91 7.94
N THR A 211 -24.81 15.22 9.00
CA THR A 211 -23.91 14.65 10.00
C THR A 211 -23.88 13.14 9.82
N ILE A 212 -22.69 12.60 9.60
CA ILE A 212 -22.44 11.16 9.44
C ILE A 212 -21.59 10.73 10.63
N GLU A 213 -22.15 9.83 11.46
CA GLU A 213 -21.47 9.33 12.65
C GLU A 213 -20.89 7.94 12.34
N LEU A 214 -19.59 7.75 12.59
CA LEU A 214 -18.91 6.47 12.55
C LEU A 214 -18.75 6.02 13.98
N LEU A 215 -19.31 4.85 14.33
CA LEU A 215 -19.36 4.40 15.72
C LEU A 215 -18.72 3.02 15.86
N HIS A 216 -17.81 2.86 16.81
CA HIS A 216 -17.36 1.56 17.29
C HIS A 216 -18.29 1.11 18.42
N LEU A 217 -19.17 0.13 18.13
CA LEU A 217 -20.18 -0.36 19.10
C LEU A 217 -19.66 -1.49 19.97
N GLY A 218 -18.50 -2.04 19.67
CA GLY A 218 -17.87 -3.17 20.34
C GLY A 218 -17.40 -4.24 19.36
N HIS A 219 -16.86 -5.32 19.89
CA HIS A 219 -16.34 -6.44 19.11
C HIS A 219 -17.47 -7.22 18.42
N ALA A 220 -17.29 -7.51 17.14
CA ALA A 220 -18.20 -8.37 16.37
C ALA A 220 -17.40 -9.34 15.47
N ASN A 221 -17.34 -9.13 14.17
CA ASN A 221 -16.58 -9.96 13.24
C ASN A 221 -15.06 -9.78 13.44
N THR A 222 -14.65 -8.55 13.77
CA THR A 222 -13.30 -8.18 14.18
C THR A 222 -13.34 -7.31 15.44
N ALA A 223 -12.19 -6.99 16.02
CA ALA A 223 -12.15 -6.05 17.15
C ALA A 223 -12.28 -4.58 16.72
N GLY A 224 -12.24 -4.29 15.43
CA GLY A 224 -12.28 -2.94 14.87
C GLY A 224 -13.50 -2.65 14.01
N ASP A 225 -14.60 -3.42 14.16
CA ASP A 225 -15.83 -3.19 13.39
C ASP A 225 -16.46 -1.84 13.75
N ILE A 226 -16.82 -1.07 12.73
CA ILE A 226 -17.54 0.20 12.89
C ILE A 226 -18.83 0.21 12.06
N VAL A 227 -19.77 1.04 12.47
CA VAL A 227 -20.99 1.33 11.71
C VAL A 227 -20.99 2.78 11.23
N MET A 228 -21.64 3.02 10.08
CA MET A 228 -21.98 4.37 9.63
C MET A 228 -23.45 4.65 10.00
N TRP A 229 -23.68 5.65 10.86
CA TRP A 229 -24.99 6.03 11.36
C TRP A 229 -25.45 7.39 10.83
N LEU A 230 -26.59 7.40 10.14
CA LEU A 230 -27.28 8.59 9.66
C LEU A 230 -28.52 8.81 10.54
N ARG A 231 -28.32 9.58 11.62
CA ARG A 231 -29.32 9.75 12.69
C ARG A 231 -30.64 10.34 12.20
N GLU A 232 -30.58 11.34 11.33
CA GLU A 232 -31.78 12.02 10.83
C GLU A 232 -32.60 11.13 9.92
N GLU A 233 -31.95 10.36 9.06
CA GLU A 233 -32.58 9.40 8.15
C GLU A 233 -32.97 8.10 8.85
N ARG A 234 -32.37 7.84 10.02
CA ARG A 234 -32.50 6.57 10.77
C ARG A 234 -32.00 5.38 9.93
N ILE A 235 -30.87 5.57 9.27
CA ILE A 235 -30.19 4.56 8.45
C ILE A 235 -28.87 4.19 9.11
N VAL A 236 -28.59 2.89 9.22
CA VAL A 236 -27.29 2.38 9.67
C VAL A 236 -26.74 1.40 8.65
N ALA A 237 -25.47 1.57 8.26
CA ALA A 237 -24.68 0.58 7.53
C ALA A 237 -23.71 -0.09 8.52
N THR A 238 -23.69 -1.42 8.56
CA THR A 238 -23.11 -2.16 9.69
C THR A 238 -21.81 -2.89 9.37
N GLY A 239 -21.39 -2.96 8.11
CA GLY A 239 -20.39 -3.96 7.76
C GLY A 239 -20.80 -5.34 8.28
N ASP A 240 -19.86 -6.16 8.62
CA ASP A 240 -20.11 -7.55 9.00
C ASP A 240 -20.51 -7.76 10.47
N ILE A 241 -20.86 -6.69 11.18
CA ILE A 241 -21.61 -6.85 12.45
C ILE A 241 -22.92 -7.59 12.20
N VAL A 242 -23.54 -7.34 11.02
CA VAL A 242 -24.76 -8.00 10.55
C VAL A 242 -24.56 -8.50 9.12
N VAL A 243 -24.72 -9.80 8.91
CA VAL A 243 -24.57 -10.48 7.62
C VAL A 243 -25.77 -11.41 7.39
N LEU A 244 -26.32 -11.39 6.18
CA LEU A 244 -27.37 -12.29 5.71
C LEU A 244 -26.87 -13.13 4.53
N PRO A 245 -27.44 -14.33 4.30
CA PRO A 245 -28.56 -14.93 5.05
C PRO A 245 -28.13 -15.57 6.38
N SER A 246 -26.85 -15.73 6.63
CA SER A 246 -26.28 -16.30 7.85
C SER A 246 -25.02 -15.52 8.24
N PRO A 247 -24.69 -15.34 9.53
CA PRO A 247 -23.52 -14.61 9.96
C PRO A 247 -22.21 -15.24 9.46
N TYR A 248 -21.15 -14.42 9.32
CA TYR A 248 -19.78 -14.89 9.10
C TYR A 248 -19.02 -14.82 10.43
N ALA A 249 -19.05 -15.92 11.19
CA ALA A 249 -18.73 -15.90 12.61
C ALA A 249 -17.33 -16.44 12.94
N PHE A 250 -16.33 -16.14 12.12
CA PHE A 250 -14.96 -16.70 12.25
C PHE A 250 -14.25 -16.27 13.55
N ASN A 251 -14.46 -15.05 14.00
CA ASN A 251 -13.85 -14.51 15.23
C ASN A 251 -14.87 -13.77 16.11
N MET A 252 -16.16 -14.12 16.02
CA MET A 252 -17.23 -13.49 16.80
C MET A 252 -17.35 -14.13 18.20
N PRO A 253 -16.86 -13.50 19.26
CA PRO A 253 -17.07 -14.02 20.61
C PRO A 253 -18.54 -13.82 21.00
N PRO A 254 -19.27 -14.88 21.45
CA PRO A 254 -20.74 -14.83 21.59
C PRO A 254 -21.26 -13.66 22.46
N ARG A 255 -20.71 -13.48 23.67
CA ARG A 255 -21.19 -12.41 24.59
C ARG A 255 -20.84 -11.02 24.10
N PRO A 256 -19.59 -10.69 23.73
CA PRO A 256 -19.26 -9.37 23.16
C PRO A 256 -20.08 -9.03 21.91
N TRP A 257 -20.26 -9.99 21.00
CA TRP A 257 -21.11 -9.76 19.82
C TRP A 257 -22.56 -9.47 20.18
N ALA A 258 -23.17 -10.22 21.12
CA ALA A 258 -24.52 -9.93 21.60
C ALA A 258 -24.64 -8.53 22.22
N GLU A 259 -23.60 -8.05 22.93
CA GLU A 259 -23.56 -6.69 23.49
C GLU A 259 -23.49 -5.64 22.40
N THR A 260 -22.67 -5.84 21.36
CA THR A 260 -22.55 -4.98 20.18
C THR A 260 -23.87 -4.89 19.42
N LEU A 261 -24.56 -6.01 19.20
CA LEU A 261 -25.89 -6.05 18.57
C LEU A 261 -26.96 -5.31 19.40
N ARG A 262 -26.91 -5.43 20.73
CA ARG A 262 -27.78 -4.66 21.61
C ARG A 262 -27.48 -3.15 21.56
N ALA A 263 -26.22 -2.78 21.42
CA ALA A 263 -25.85 -1.37 21.22
C ALA A 263 -26.35 -0.85 19.87
N LEU A 264 -26.25 -1.66 18.82
CA LEU A 264 -26.81 -1.36 17.50
C LEU A 264 -28.33 -1.11 17.56
N ASN A 265 -29.12 -1.99 18.24
CA ASN A 265 -30.53 -1.82 18.39
C ASN A 265 -30.95 -0.54 19.17
N LYS A 266 -30.05 0.04 19.99
CA LYS A 266 -30.30 1.32 20.68
C LYS A 266 -30.26 2.54 19.76
N LEU A 267 -29.69 2.42 18.55
CA LEU A 267 -29.66 3.52 17.58
C LEU A 267 -31.04 3.87 17.01
N ASP A 268 -32.07 3.03 17.26
CA ASP A 268 -33.46 3.25 16.78
C ASP A 268 -33.54 3.46 15.25
N TYR A 269 -32.80 2.65 14.49
CA TYR A 269 -32.79 2.70 13.03
C TYR A 269 -34.14 2.20 12.45
N LYS A 270 -34.43 2.60 11.21
CA LYS A 270 -35.52 2.09 10.39
C LYS A 270 -35.06 1.28 9.19
N THR A 271 -33.84 1.54 8.77
CA THR A 271 -33.20 0.86 7.67
C THR A 271 -31.79 0.48 8.10
N LEU A 272 -31.45 -0.79 7.91
CA LEU A 272 -30.12 -1.34 8.14
C LEU A 272 -29.60 -1.91 6.84
N VAL A 273 -28.43 -1.45 6.41
CA VAL A 273 -27.67 -2.02 5.31
C VAL A 273 -26.62 -2.95 5.92
N PRO A 274 -26.77 -4.27 5.77
CA PRO A 274 -25.81 -5.23 6.33
C PRO A 274 -24.52 -5.28 5.49
N GLY A 275 -23.46 -5.93 6.01
CA GLY A 275 -22.26 -6.17 5.24
C GLY A 275 -22.51 -7.04 4.01
N HIS A 276 -23.40 -8.00 4.10
CA HIS A 276 -23.84 -8.86 2.98
C HIS A 276 -25.35 -9.09 3.04
N GLY A 277 -25.94 -9.34 1.88
CA GLY A 277 -27.34 -9.70 1.75
C GLY A 277 -28.29 -8.50 1.70
N GLU A 278 -29.57 -8.76 1.96
CA GLU A 278 -30.64 -7.79 1.73
C GLU A 278 -30.76 -6.73 2.82
N ILE A 279 -31.21 -5.53 2.43
CA ILE A 279 -31.49 -4.41 3.34
C ILE A 279 -32.60 -4.78 4.32
N GLN A 280 -32.40 -4.56 5.62
CA GLN A 280 -33.34 -4.83 6.68
C GLN A 280 -34.17 -3.58 7.01
N ARG A 281 -35.49 -3.76 7.26
CA ARG A 281 -36.42 -2.66 7.53
C ARG A 281 -37.02 -2.74 8.94
N ASP A 282 -36.58 -3.70 9.75
CA ASP A 282 -36.92 -3.89 11.16
C ASP A 282 -35.75 -4.53 11.93
N THR A 283 -35.96 -4.85 13.21
CA THR A 283 -34.95 -5.43 14.09
C THR A 283 -34.98 -6.96 14.17
N ALA A 284 -35.93 -7.62 13.50
CA ALA A 284 -36.19 -9.04 13.71
C ALA A 284 -35.00 -9.94 13.48
N TYR A 285 -34.21 -9.64 12.46
CA TYR A 285 -32.97 -10.41 12.18
C TYR A 285 -31.89 -10.15 13.23
N VAL A 286 -31.69 -8.89 13.65
CA VAL A 286 -30.73 -8.55 14.72
C VAL A 286 -31.15 -9.18 16.05
N ASP A 287 -32.44 -9.23 16.34
CA ASP A 287 -32.96 -9.91 17.54
C ASP A 287 -32.71 -11.43 17.50
N LEU A 288 -32.79 -12.08 16.31
CA LEU A 288 -32.39 -13.47 16.11
C LEU A 288 -30.90 -13.68 16.36
N LEU A 289 -30.03 -12.77 15.87
CA LEU A 289 -28.60 -12.83 16.10
C LEU A 289 -28.26 -12.71 17.60
N ILE A 290 -28.93 -11.83 18.33
CA ILE A 290 -28.78 -11.72 19.79
C ILE A 290 -29.18 -13.03 20.47
N GLU A 291 -30.31 -13.60 20.07
CA GLU A 291 -30.83 -14.85 20.67
C GLU A 291 -29.87 -16.02 20.49
N VAL A 292 -29.29 -16.19 19.28
CA VAL A 292 -28.35 -17.28 19.05
C VAL A 292 -27.03 -17.05 19.80
N ALA A 293 -26.52 -15.83 19.83
CA ALA A 293 -25.29 -15.50 20.55
C ALA A 293 -25.42 -15.76 22.06
N ASP A 294 -26.52 -15.31 22.66
CA ASP A 294 -26.84 -15.61 24.07
C ASP A 294 -27.00 -17.07 24.33
N SER A 295 -27.79 -17.79 23.50
CA SER A 295 -28.03 -19.23 23.67
C SER A 295 -26.73 -20.04 23.65
N ILE A 296 -25.83 -19.78 22.68
CA ILE A 296 -24.54 -20.50 22.59
C ILE A 296 -23.63 -20.15 23.78
N ALA A 297 -23.60 -18.90 24.23
CA ALA A 297 -22.87 -18.51 25.42
C ALA A 297 -23.41 -19.20 26.69
N ASP A 298 -24.74 -19.24 26.87
CA ASP A 298 -25.36 -19.87 28.02
C ASP A 298 -25.16 -21.38 28.04
N GLN A 299 -25.30 -22.08 26.91
CA GLN A 299 -24.99 -23.51 26.77
C GLN A 299 -23.54 -23.80 27.16
N ARG A 300 -22.59 -23.05 26.58
CA ARG A 300 -21.16 -23.18 26.90
C ARG A 300 -20.89 -23.05 28.38
N ASP A 301 -21.39 -21.95 28.99
CA ASP A 301 -21.14 -21.65 30.40
C ASP A 301 -21.76 -22.72 31.32
N ALA A 302 -22.96 -23.25 30.98
CA ALA A 302 -23.59 -24.32 31.72
C ALA A 302 -22.80 -25.65 31.64
N LEU A 303 -22.34 -26.05 30.47
CA LEU A 303 -21.56 -27.28 30.26
C LEU A 303 -20.19 -27.20 30.98
N LEU A 304 -19.56 -26.04 31.00
CA LEU A 304 -18.33 -25.82 31.78
C LEU A 304 -18.59 -25.91 33.28
N ALA A 305 -19.72 -25.40 33.78
CA ALA A 305 -20.10 -25.50 35.18
C ALA A 305 -20.41 -26.96 35.62
N GLU A 306 -20.78 -27.83 34.67
CA GLU A 306 -20.89 -29.28 34.87
C GLU A 306 -19.53 -30.00 34.92
N GLY A 307 -18.42 -29.28 34.64
CA GLY A 307 -17.03 -29.82 34.70
C GLY A 307 -16.63 -30.55 33.43
N LYS A 308 -17.26 -30.32 32.28
CA LYS A 308 -16.87 -30.87 30.98
C LYS A 308 -15.58 -30.22 30.48
N SER A 309 -14.79 -30.95 29.72
CA SER A 309 -13.61 -30.39 29.02
C SER A 309 -14.03 -29.48 27.89
N THR A 310 -13.11 -28.66 27.40
CA THR A 310 -13.33 -27.76 26.27
C THR A 310 -13.80 -28.49 25.02
N GLU A 311 -13.21 -29.63 24.72
CA GLU A 311 -13.59 -30.48 23.59
C GLU A 311 -14.99 -31.10 23.77
N GLU A 312 -15.34 -31.49 24.99
CA GLU A 312 -16.69 -32.02 25.30
C GLU A 312 -17.75 -30.91 25.22
N VAL A 313 -17.40 -29.69 25.62
CA VAL A 313 -18.27 -28.51 25.50
C VAL A 313 -18.51 -28.18 24.05
N GLU A 314 -17.45 -28.05 23.27
CA GLU A 314 -17.52 -27.69 21.83
C GLU A 314 -18.40 -28.70 21.08
N ALA A 315 -18.22 -29.99 21.30
CA ALA A 315 -19.02 -31.04 20.69
C ALA A 315 -20.49 -31.08 21.15
N ALA A 316 -20.80 -30.53 22.32
CA ALA A 316 -22.13 -30.57 22.91
C ALA A 316 -22.97 -29.31 22.66
N LEU A 317 -22.38 -28.22 22.08
CA LEU A 317 -23.14 -27.04 21.71
C LEU A 317 -24.22 -27.37 20.67
N ASP A 318 -25.48 -27.01 20.93
CA ASP A 318 -26.61 -27.33 20.06
C ASP A 318 -27.09 -26.11 19.28
N PHE A 319 -26.91 -26.14 17.98
CA PHE A 319 -27.32 -25.12 17.02
C PHE A 319 -28.61 -25.50 16.28
N SER A 320 -29.12 -26.72 16.48
CA SER A 320 -30.23 -27.28 15.69
C SER A 320 -31.52 -26.45 15.73
N ILE A 321 -31.77 -25.75 16.86
CA ILE A 321 -32.92 -24.88 17.01
C ILE A 321 -32.89 -23.61 16.16
N PHE A 322 -31.71 -23.27 15.65
CA PHE A 322 -31.51 -22.07 14.82
C PHE A 322 -31.42 -22.38 13.33
N GLU A 323 -31.02 -23.60 12.97
CA GLU A 323 -30.80 -24.01 11.59
C GLU A 323 -31.95 -23.65 10.66
N GLU A 324 -33.19 -24.11 10.98
CA GLU A 324 -34.38 -23.84 10.16
C GLU A 324 -34.72 -22.34 10.09
N ARG A 325 -34.36 -21.56 11.12
CA ARG A 325 -34.63 -20.13 11.20
C ARG A 325 -33.70 -19.30 10.32
N PHE A 326 -32.48 -19.77 10.03
CA PHE A 326 -31.56 -19.17 9.11
C PHE A 326 -31.71 -19.71 7.69
N THR A 327 -31.90 -21.02 7.56
CA THR A 327 -31.85 -21.70 6.25
C THR A 327 -33.23 -21.73 5.57
N TYR A 328 -34.33 -21.61 6.32
CA TYR A 328 -35.72 -21.84 5.83
C TYR A 328 -35.87 -23.16 5.10
N GLY A 329 -35.05 -24.18 5.40
CA GLY A 329 -34.99 -25.47 4.72
C GLY A 329 -34.39 -25.43 3.32
N ASP A 330 -33.72 -24.35 2.93
CA ASP A 330 -33.06 -24.18 1.63
C ASP A 330 -31.63 -24.76 1.72
N GLU A 331 -31.30 -25.73 0.87
CA GLU A 331 -29.97 -26.36 0.83
C GLU A 331 -28.87 -25.41 0.37
N TYR A 332 -29.18 -24.41 -0.45
CA TYR A 332 -28.21 -23.40 -0.87
C TYR A 332 -27.81 -22.49 0.28
N ILE A 333 -28.78 -22.07 1.11
CA ILE A 333 -28.53 -21.26 2.31
C ILE A 333 -27.86 -22.09 3.41
N ARG A 334 -28.18 -23.39 3.50
CA ARG A 334 -27.55 -24.33 4.47
C ARG A 334 -26.02 -24.30 4.37
N PHE A 335 -25.45 -24.23 3.17
CA PHE A 335 -24.01 -24.10 3.00
C PHE A 335 -23.43 -22.88 3.75
N TYR A 336 -24.08 -21.71 3.65
CA TYR A 336 -23.63 -20.52 4.41
C TYR A 336 -23.74 -20.73 5.91
N TYR A 337 -24.84 -21.37 6.35
CA TYR A 337 -25.05 -21.66 7.76
C TYR A 337 -23.98 -22.61 8.32
N ASP A 338 -23.67 -23.67 7.63
CA ASP A 338 -22.68 -24.67 8.10
C ASP A 338 -21.26 -24.12 8.02
N VAL A 339 -20.86 -23.55 6.88
CA VAL A 339 -19.46 -23.18 6.58
C VAL A 339 -19.05 -21.83 7.19
N TYR A 340 -19.94 -20.83 7.17
CA TYR A 340 -19.60 -19.49 7.63
C TYR A 340 -20.12 -19.15 9.02
N PHE A 341 -21.09 -19.91 9.55
CA PHE A 341 -21.68 -19.63 10.85
C PHE A 341 -21.45 -20.75 11.85
N GLU A 342 -22.13 -21.92 11.74
CA GLU A 342 -22.11 -22.94 12.81
C GLU A 342 -20.71 -23.40 13.19
N VAL A 343 -19.94 -23.88 12.22
CA VAL A 343 -18.59 -24.40 12.44
C VAL A 343 -17.65 -23.33 13.02
N PRO A 344 -17.49 -22.15 12.40
CA PRO A 344 -16.61 -21.11 12.94
C PRO A 344 -17.11 -20.51 14.26
N PHE A 345 -18.43 -20.36 14.46
CA PHE A 345 -18.95 -19.80 15.70
C PHE A 345 -18.78 -20.74 16.88
N ARG A 346 -18.89 -22.05 16.66
CA ARG A 346 -18.58 -23.09 17.64
C ARG A 346 -17.13 -22.95 18.13
N ALA A 347 -16.18 -22.83 17.21
CA ALA A 347 -14.78 -22.61 17.51
C ALA A 347 -14.53 -21.26 18.21
N ALA A 348 -15.16 -20.17 17.76
CA ALA A 348 -15.05 -18.84 18.37
C ALA A 348 -15.57 -18.82 19.81
N ALA A 349 -16.67 -19.53 20.09
CA ALA A 349 -17.23 -19.67 21.44
C ALA A 349 -16.22 -20.30 22.42
N MET A 350 -15.40 -21.24 21.97
CA MET A 350 -14.38 -21.91 22.78
C MET A 350 -13.09 -21.06 22.88
N LYS A 351 -12.67 -20.42 21.79
CA LYS A 351 -11.49 -19.55 21.75
C LYS A 351 -11.56 -18.42 22.78
N ALA A 352 -12.75 -17.85 22.99
CA ALA A 352 -13.01 -16.83 24.00
C ALA A 352 -12.68 -17.25 25.46
N LEU A 353 -12.57 -18.55 25.74
CA LEU A 353 -12.25 -19.09 27.07
C LEU A 353 -10.75 -19.20 27.33
N THR A 354 -9.94 -19.24 26.30
CA THR A 354 -8.50 -19.51 26.42
C THR A 354 -7.71 -18.33 26.96
N GLY A 355 -8.33 -17.12 27.04
CA GLY A 355 -7.64 -15.88 27.38
C GLY A 355 -6.61 -15.45 26.34
N VAL A 356 -6.44 -16.22 25.26
CA VAL A 356 -5.65 -15.80 24.10
C VAL A 356 -6.43 -14.69 23.41
N PRO A 357 -5.84 -13.50 23.22
CA PRO A 357 -6.48 -12.45 22.47
C PRO A 357 -6.93 -13.00 21.11
N MET A 358 -8.15 -12.65 20.68
CA MET A 358 -8.62 -12.95 19.33
C MET A 358 -7.93 -11.96 18.38
N VAL A 359 -6.62 -12.08 18.27
CA VAL A 359 -5.78 -11.15 17.50
C VAL A 359 -5.64 -11.70 16.10
N ASP A 360 -5.98 -10.88 15.15
CA ASP A 360 -5.81 -11.18 13.72
C ASP A 360 -4.42 -10.76 13.21
N ILE A 361 -3.60 -10.18 14.07
CA ILE A 361 -2.27 -9.68 13.74
C ILE A 361 -1.25 -10.78 14.00
N GLU A 362 -0.58 -11.24 12.94
CA GLU A 362 0.64 -12.03 13.09
C GLU A 362 1.76 -11.04 13.47
N PRO A 363 2.51 -11.27 14.55
CA PRO A 363 3.62 -10.37 14.90
C PRO A 363 4.65 -10.37 13.76
N PRO A 364 5.37 -9.24 13.55
CA PRO A 364 6.47 -9.18 12.60
C PRO A 364 7.56 -10.20 12.97
N GLU A 365 8.35 -10.62 12.00
CA GLU A 365 9.49 -11.48 12.27
C GLU A 365 10.58 -10.67 12.97
N ARG A 366 10.81 -10.96 14.24
CA ARG A 366 11.91 -10.38 15.02
C ARG A 366 13.20 -11.17 14.78
N ILE A 367 14.25 -10.50 14.34
CA ILE A 367 15.54 -11.09 14.05
C ILE A 367 16.57 -10.55 15.05
N PRO A 368 16.91 -11.32 16.10
CA PRO A 368 17.94 -10.92 17.06
C PRO A 368 19.30 -10.78 16.35
N PHE A 369 20.17 -9.89 16.84
CA PHE A 369 21.49 -9.69 16.21
C PHE A 369 22.50 -10.81 16.43
N ASP A 370 22.20 -11.79 17.26
CA ASP A 370 22.96 -13.03 17.41
C ASP A 370 22.44 -14.19 16.52
N ASP A 371 21.42 -13.93 15.68
CA ASP A 371 20.95 -14.86 14.66
C ASP A 371 22.02 -15.08 13.59
N GLU A 372 22.29 -16.35 13.20
CA GLU A 372 23.29 -16.73 12.22
C GLU A 372 23.06 -16.20 10.79
N ARG A 373 21.86 -15.70 10.49
CA ARG A 373 21.53 -15.09 9.21
C ARG A 373 22.21 -13.73 8.99
N TRP A 374 22.64 -13.05 10.07
CA TRP A 374 23.35 -11.79 9.94
C TRP A 374 24.76 -11.95 9.41
N GLU A 375 25.06 -11.34 8.28
CA GLU A 375 26.42 -11.15 7.78
C GLU A 375 26.89 -9.74 8.15
N ILE A 376 27.85 -9.63 9.08
CA ILE A 376 28.34 -8.34 9.60
C ILE A 376 29.75 -8.08 9.08
N GLU A 377 29.88 -7.09 8.21
CA GLU A 377 31.16 -6.58 7.74
C GLU A 377 31.31 -5.11 8.15
N ALA A 378 32.16 -4.84 9.15
CA ALA A 378 32.37 -3.50 9.68
C ALA A 378 33.79 -3.30 10.21
N ALA A 379 34.22 -2.04 10.26
CA ALA A 379 35.52 -1.69 10.86
C ALA A 379 35.54 -1.97 12.38
N ASP A 380 34.41 -1.85 13.05
CA ASP A 380 34.22 -2.18 14.47
C ASP A 380 32.76 -2.54 14.72
N TYR A 381 32.51 -3.68 15.36
CA TYR A 381 31.16 -4.05 15.84
C TYR A 381 31.21 -4.88 17.12
N GLU A 382 30.16 -4.80 17.91
CA GLU A 382 30.01 -5.52 19.17
C GLU A 382 28.53 -5.78 19.45
N LEU A 383 28.22 -6.98 19.98
CA LEU A 383 26.92 -7.30 20.55
C LEU A 383 27.00 -7.11 22.07
N ALA A 384 26.23 -6.16 22.60
CA ALA A 384 26.28 -5.82 24.02
C ALA A 384 24.95 -5.23 24.51
N ASP A 385 24.77 -5.26 25.83
CA ASP A 385 23.68 -4.49 26.46
C ASP A 385 23.98 -2.99 26.36
N TYR A 386 23.05 -2.24 25.75
CA TYR A 386 23.12 -0.78 25.69
C TYR A 386 21.76 -0.18 26.01
N LEU A 387 21.72 0.77 26.94
CA LEU A 387 20.49 1.45 27.42
C LEU A 387 19.34 0.46 27.73
N GLY A 388 19.68 -0.71 28.33
CA GLY A 388 18.73 -1.73 28.76
C GLY A 388 18.21 -2.65 27.65
N GLN A 389 18.77 -2.63 26.46
CA GLN A 389 18.43 -3.52 25.36
C GLN A 389 19.66 -4.28 24.84
N GLN A 390 19.47 -5.50 24.35
CA GLN A 390 20.48 -6.22 23.57
C GLN A 390 20.67 -5.50 22.23
N ALA A 391 21.85 -5.02 21.94
CA ALA A 391 22.11 -4.13 20.82
C ALA A 391 23.30 -4.58 19.99
N LEU A 392 23.25 -4.30 18.69
CA LEU A 392 24.39 -4.28 17.79
C LEU A 392 24.97 -2.88 17.75
N LYS A 393 26.18 -2.72 18.30
CA LYS A 393 27.03 -1.54 18.07
C LYS A 393 27.81 -1.74 16.78
N ILE A 394 27.75 -0.77 15.86
CA ILE A 394 28.45 -0.86 14.58
C ILE A 394 29.05 0.49 14.17
N ARG A 395 30.23 0.45 13.52
CA ARG A 395 30.92 1.60 12.93
C ARG A 395 31.65 1.18 11.66
N GLY A 396 31.37 1.87 10.55
CA GLY A 396 32.09 1.72 9.29
C GLY A 396 31.83 0.40 8.59
N GLY A 397 30.57 0.11 8.26
CA GLY A 397 30.18 -1.10 7.56
C GLY A 397 28.68 -1.37 7.62
N ALA A 398 28.31 -2.61 7.41
CA ALA A 398 26.92 -3.05 7.37
C ALA A 398 26.72 -4.40 8.11
N ALA A 399 25.52 -4.60 8.61
CA ALA A 399 24.96 -5.89 9.01
C ALA A 399 23.83 -6.20 8.04
N LEU A 400 23.96 -7.26 7.27
CA LEU A 400 23.07 -7.62 6.16
C LEU A 400 22.36 -8.94 6.43
N LEU A 401 21.18 -9.10 5.87
CA LEU A 401 20.37 -10.33 5.83
C LEU A 401 20.25 -10.79 4.37
N PRO A 402 21.27 -11.45 3.81
CA PRO A 402 21.32 -11.81 2.39
C PRO A 402 20.26 -12.82 1.98
N ASP A 403 19.75 -13.62 2.91
CA ASP A 403 18.70 -14.60 2.65
C ASP A 403 17.29 -13.98 2.48
N LEU A 404 17.15 -12.70 2.83
CA LEU A 404 15.91 -11.97 2.63
C LEU A 404 15.93 -11.29 1.25
N ASP A 405 15.10 -11.80 0.34
CA ASP A 405 14.95 -11.25 -1.02
C ASP A 405 13.64 -10.47 -1.12
N ILE A 406 13.64 -9.21 -0.65
CA ILE A 406 12.45 -8.40 -0.42
C ILE A 406 12.32 -7.30 -1.47
N LYS A 407 11.16 -7.25 -2.17
CA LYS A 407 10.77 -6.16 -3.07
C LYS A 407 9.98 -5.07 -2.33
N ASN A 408 9.03 -5.49 -1.51
CA ASN A 408 8.19 -4.62 -0.69
C ASN A 408 8.31 -5.06 0.77
N GLY A 409 8.49 -4.12 1.69
CA GLY A 409 8.73 -4.48 3.09
C GLY A 409 8.32 -3.39 4.07
N LEU A 410 8.04 -3.82 5.29
CA LEU A 410 7.95 -3.00 6.50
C LEU A 410 9.10 -3.43 7.39
N VAL A 411 9.96 -2.51 7.78
CA VAL A 411 11.13 -2.75 8.62
C VAL A 411 11.09 -1.80 9.80
N GLU A 412 11.25 -2.36 11.00
CA GLU A 412 11.25 -1.61 12.26
C GLU A 412 12.53 -1.93 13.03
N PHE A 413 13.10 -0.92 13.65
CA PHE A 413 14.27 -1.08 14.52
C PHE A 413 14.42 0.13 15.45
N ASP A 414 15.07 -0.08 16.58
CA ASP A 414 15.49 1.01 17.44
C ASP A 414 16.91 1.44 17.10
N ILE A 415 17.16 2.75 17.09
CA ILE A 415 18.48 3.34 16.85
C ILE A 415 18.87 4.31 17.98
N ALA A 416 20.10 4.21 18.47
CA ALA A 416 20.66 5.19 19.40
C ALA A 416 21.95 5.78 18.83
N VAL A 417 22.03 7.10 18.81
CA VAL A 417 23.11 7.88 18.20
C VAL A 417 23.65 8.92 19.17
N THR A 418 24.85 9.42 18.89
CA THR A 418 25.44 10.59 19.56
C THR A 418 25.31 11.83 18.67
N GLU A 419 25.57 13.03 19.20
CA GLU A 419 25.61 14.29 18.43
C GLU A 419 26.74 14.32 17.38
N GLU A 420 27.65 13.36 17.43
CA GLU A 420 28.79 13.30 16.52
C GLU A 420 28.38 13.12 15.06
N ARG A 421 29.28 13.48 14.14
CA ARG A 421 29.06 13.23 12.72
C ARG A 421 28.85 11.74 12.46
N GLY A 422 27.72 11.40 11.88
CA GLY A 422 27.33 10.04 11.57
C GLY A 422 26.38 9.98 10.38
N PHE A 423 26.29 8.80 9.78
CA PHE A 423 25.33 8.44 8.73
C PHE A 423 24.96 6.99 8.97
N ALA A 424 23.75 6.72 9.41
CA ALA A 424 23.33 5.37 9.76
C ALA A 424 21.87 5.16 9.44
N GLY A 425 21.51 3.93 9.07
CA GLY A 425 20.12 3.59 8.77
C GLY A 425 19.96 2.27 8.02
N LEU A 426 18.89 2.18 7.22
CA LEU A 426 18.45 0.99 6.53
C LEU A 426 18.99 0.92 5.10
N VAL A 427 19.56 -0.22 4.73
CA VAL A 427 19.80 -0.63 3.34
C VAL A 427 18.72 -1.60 2.93
N PHE A 428 18.13 -1.42 1.77
CA PHE A 428 17.08 -2.28 1.25
C PHE A 428 17.17 -2.47 -0.26
N ARG A 429 16.54 -3.51 -0.79
CA ARG A 429 16.64 -3.94 -2.18
C ARG A 429 18.10 -4.04 -2.65
N LEU A 430 18.95 -4.62 -1.81
CA LEU A 430 20.38 -4.78 -2.09
C LEU A 430 20.57 -6.00 -2.99
N GLN A 431 21.01 -5.75 -4.24
CA GLN A 431 21.36 -6.80 -5.20
C GLN A 431 22.83 -7.21 -5.08
N ASP A 432 23.68 -6.23 -4.79
CA ASP A 432 25.10 -6.38 -4.53
C ASP A 432 25.65 -5.12 -3.82
N GLU A 433 26.91 -5.11 -3.41
CA GLU A 433 27.56 -4.00 -2.69
C GLU A 433 27.55 -2.65 -3.45
N ALA A 434 27.30 -2.68 -4.75
CA ALA A 434 27.28 -1.49 -5.61
C ALA A 434 25.87 -1.07 -6.01
N ASN A 435 24.81 -1.84 -5.67
CA ASN A 435 23.47 -1.65 -6.18
C ASN A 435 22.40 -1.89 -5.12
N PHE A 436 21.90 -0.81 -4.52
CA PHE A 436 20.90 -0.85 -3.44
C PHE A 436 20.19 0.49 -3.26
N GLU A 437 19.17 0.51 -2.39
CA GLU A 437 18.53 1.71 -1.86
C GLU A 437 18.93 1.92 -0.41
N HIS A 438 19.03 3.17 0.01
CA HIS A 438 19.51 3.52 1.33
C HIS A 438 18.69 4.67 1.91
N PHE A 439 18.15 4.49 3.12
CA PHE A 439 17.68 5.55 3.97
C PHE A 439 18.63 5.71 5.15
N TYR A 440 19.07 6.92 5.46
CA TYR A 440 19.95 7.17 6.60
C TYR A 440 19.68 8.50 7.28
N ILE A 441 19.97 8.55 8.55
CA ILE A 441 19.95 9.75 9.39
C ILE A 441 21.33 10.37 9.50
N ARG A 442 21.35 11.70 9.73
CA ARG A 442 22.57 12.51 9.99
C ARG A 442 22.44 13.15 11.37
N PRO A 443 22.87 12.51 12.45
CA PRO A 443 22.73 13.05 13.80
C PRO A 443 23.26 14.48 13.96
N HIS A 444 24.42 14.79 13.37
CA HIS A 444 25.05 16.10 13.36
C HIS A 444 24.28 17.18 12.58
N GLN A 445 23.20 16.85 11.91
CA GLN A 445 22.32 17.75 11.16
C GLN A 445 20.92 17.83 11.78
N SER A 446 20.77 17.49 13.06
CA SER A 446 19.51 17.60 13.78
C SER A 446 18.87 18.98 13.58
N GLY A 447 17.58 19.01 13.25
CA GLY A 447 16.80 20.23 12.96
C GLY A 447 17.02 20.85 11.57
N ASN A 448 17.99 20.39 10.79
CA ASN A 448 18.25 20.91 9.45
C ASN A 448 17.43 20.18 8.38
N PRO A 449 17.14 20.82 7.22
CA PRO A 449 16.37 20.20 6.13
C PRO A 449 16.97 18.92 5.56
N ASP A 450 18.24 18.65 5.79
CA ASP A 450 18.99 17.46 5.37
C ASP A 450 19.36 16.55 6.57
N ALA A 451 18.59 16.58 7.65
CA ALA A 451 18.81 15.73 8.81
C ALA A 451 18.74 14.22 8.47
N ASN A 452 18.02 13.84 7.45
CA ASN A 452 17.97 12.49 6.90
C ASN A 452 17.93 12.54 5.36
N GLN A 453 18.09 11.37 4.75
CA GLN A 453 18.02 11.29 3.29
C GLN A 453 17.75 9.87 2.80
N TYR A 454 16.86 9.76 1.78
CA TYR A 454 16.82 8.63 0.88
C TYR A 454 17.88 8.81 -0.23
N THR A 455 18.62 7.76 -0.54
CA THR A 455 19.67 7.77 -1.55
C THR A 455 19.73 6.44 -2.30
N PRO A 456 19.48 6.39 -3.61
CA PRO A 456 19.76 5.21 -4.40
C PRO A 456 21.26 5.11 -4.72
N VAL A 457 21.77 3.89 -4.76
CA VAL A 457 23.14 3.58 -5.19
C VAL A 457 23.10 2.78 -6.49
N PHE A 458 23.77 3.27 -7.51
CA PHE A 458 23.91 2.62 -8.81
C PHE A 458 25.38 2.41 -9.11
N ASN A 459 25.79 1.16 -9.36
CA ASN A 459 27.15 0.83 -9.70
C ASN A 459 28.21 1.44 -8.75
N GLY A 460 27.89 1.47 -7.44
CA GLY A 460 28.73 2.01 -6.37
C GLY A 460 28.73 3.55 -6.23
N VAL A 461 27.92 4.26 -7.01
CA VAL A 461 27.79 5.73 -6.92
C VAL A 461 26.50 6.09 -6.19
N ALA A 462 26.64 6.64 -5.00
CA ALA A 462 25.53 7.14 -4.19
C ALA A 462 25.00 8.48 -4.74
N GLY A 463 23.70 8.58 -4.99
CA GLY A 463 23.09 9.73 -5.69
C GLY A 463 22.62 10.87 -4.79
N TRP A 464 23.22 11.10 -3.62
CA TRP A 464 22.67 12.07 -2.64
C TRP A 464 22.67 13.53 -3.13
N GLN A 465 23.54 13.92 -4.06
CA GLN A 465 23.55 15.24 -4.68
C GLN A 465 22.49 15.38 -5.79
N LEU A 466 22.03 14.27 -6.35
CA LEU A 466 20.99 14.24 -7.38
C LEU A 466 19.60 14.27 -6.74
N TYR A 467 19.43 13.50 -5.66
CA TYR A 467 18.15 13.28 -4.97
C TYR A 467 18.18 13.99 -3.62
N HIS A 468 17.78 15.26 -3.60
CA HIS A 468 17.86 16.13 -2.42
C HIS A 468 16.61 17.01 -2.25
N GLY A 469 16.42 17.56 -1.05
CA GLY A 469 15.29 18.43 -0.71
C GLY A 469 13.98 17.66 -0.47
N ALA A 470 12.86 18.34 -0.65
CA ALA A 470 11.54 17.77 -0.38
C ALA A 470 11.28 16.48 -1.18
N GLY A 471 10.78 15.45 -0.50
CA GLY A 471 10.57 14.12 -1.06
C GLY A 471 11.79 13.19 -1.00
N TYR A 472 12.97 13.68 -0.60
CA TYR A 472 14.19 12.87 -0.41
C TYR A 472 14.85 13.06 0.96
N GLY A 473 14.50 14.11 1.68
CA GLY A 473 14.95 14.40 3.04
C GLY A 473 14.05 15.41 3.73
N THR A 474 14.13 15.47 5.06
CA THR A 474 13.28 16.33 5.88
C THR A 474 13.96 16.72 7.20
N PRO A 475 13.58 17.86 7.84
CA PRO A 475 14.05 18.18 9.17
C PRO A 475 13.57 17.19 10.23
N VAL A 476 14.44 16.83 11.15
CA VAL A 476 14.14 16.03 12.35
C VAL A 476 15.00 16.48 13.51
N ASP A 477 14.42 16.63 14.68
CA ASP A 477 15.15 16.84 15.94
C ASP A 477 15.46 15.48 16.56
N TYR A 478 16.72 15.04 16.53
CA TYR A 478 17.14 13.77 17.10
C TYR A 478 17.36 13.85 18.59
N ARG A 479 17.05 12.75 19.28
CA ARG A 479 17.45 12.52 20.67
C ARG A 479 18.80 11.80 20.68
N TYR A 480 19.72 12.25 21.52
CA TYR A 480 21.05 11.66 21.64
C TYR A 480 21.15 10.81 22.89
N ASP A 481 21.92 9.73 22.81
CA ASP A 481 22.10 8.76 23.91
C ASP A 481 20.78 8.19 24.45
N GLU A 482 19.75 8.13 23.58
CA GLU A 482 18.45 7.56 23.84
C GLU A 482 18.02 6.70 22.64
N TRP A 483 17.14 5.74 22.88
CA TRP A 483 16.53 4.98 21.79
C TRP A 483 15.47 5.82 21.05
N MET A 484 15.54 5.78 19.73
CA MET A 484 14.51 6.28 18.82
C MET A 484 14.00 5.08 18.00
N HIS A 485 12.68 4.93 17.90
CA HIS A 485 12.07 3.90 17.07
C HIS A 485 11.97 4.37 15.64
N VAL A 486 12.50 3.59 14.72
CA VAL A 486 12.46 3.86 13.27
C VAL A 486 11.63 2.79 12.59
N LYS A 487 10.62 3.22 11.81
CA LYS A 487 9.83 2.38 10.94
C LYS A 487 9.98 2.86 9.50
N VAL A 488 10.27 1.93 8.59
CA VAL A 488 10.37 2.21 7.16
C VAL A 488 9.45 1.25 6.42
N ILE A 489 8.50 1.80 5.68
CA ILE A 489 7.65 1.04 4.75
C ILE A 489 8.13 1.38 3.35
N PHE A 490 8.40 0.38 2.52
CA PHE A 490 8.69 0.56 1.11
C PHE A 490 7.88 -0.43 0.27
N ALA A 491 7.15 0.12 -0.69
CA ALA A 491 6.27 -0.66 -1.56
C ALA A 491 6.22 -0.03 -2.96
N GLU A 492 6.36 -0.84 -4.00
CA GLU A 492 6.47 -0.37 -5.38
C GLU A 492 7.53 0.74 -5.52
N SER A 493 7.16 1.92 -6.02
CA SER A 493 8.06 3.08 -6.17
C SER A 493 8.01 4.05 -4.99
N LYS A 494 7.46 3.67 -3.83
CA LYS A 494 7.24 4.57 -2.70
C LYS A 494 7.89 4.07 -1.42
N ALA A 495 8.23 5.01 -0.54
CA ALA A 495 8.61 4.70 0.84
C ALA A 495 8.10 5.77 1.82
N TRP A 496 7.85 5.33 3.04
CA TRP A 496 7.48 6.16 4.17
C TRP A 496 8.40 5.86 5.34
N VAL A 497 8.91 6.90 5.96
CA VAL A 497 9.80 6.79 7.10
C VAL A 497 9.17 7.47 8.30
N TYR A 498 9.19 6.78 9.43
CA TYR A 498 8.68 7.24 10.72
C TYR A 498 9.83 7.19 11.73
N ILE A 499 9.95 8.19 12.59
CA ILE A 499 10.88 8.21 13.74
C ILE A 499 10.12 8.72 14.94
N ASP A 500 9.87 7.87 15.94
CA ASP A 500 9.08 8.16 17.13
C ASP A 500 7.73 8.85 16.85
N SER A 501 7.07 8.47 15.75
CA SER A 501 5.84 9.11 15.27
C SER A 501 4.94 8.12 14.56
N ASP A 502 3.63 8.30 14.69
CA ASP A 502 2.61 7.58 13.93
C ASP A 502 2.36 8.20 12.55
N GLU A 503 2.82 9.45 12.33
CA GLU A 503 2.77 10.12 11.05
C GLU A 503 4.11 10.01 10.32
N PRO A 504 4.12 9.75 9.00
CA PRO A 504 5.36 9.66 8.25
C PRO A 504 6.07 11.01 8.20
N LEU A 505 7.30 11.03 8.67
CA LEU A 505 8.12 12.23 8.63
C LEU A 505 8.72 12.49 7.23
N LEU A 506 9.00 11.42 6.48
CA LEU A 506 9.48 11.50 5.10
C LEU A 506 8.65 10.55 4.24
N GLN A 507 8.14 11.08 3.13
CA GLN A 507 7.52 10.31 2.06
C GLN A 507 8.36 10.45 0.79
N VAL A 508 8.77 9.32 0.21
CA VAL A 508 9.46 9.22 -1.07
C VAL A 508 8.48 8.63 -2.08
N ASP A 509 8.09 9.41 -3.09
CA ASP A 509 7.11 8.97 -4.11
C ASP A 509 7.75 8.30 -5.33
N ASP A 510 9.08 8.32 -5.44
CA ASP A 510 9.81 7.84 -6.61
C ASP A 510 11.12 7.16 -6.19
N LEU A 511 11.01 5.97 -5.60
CA LEU A 511 12.13 5.07 -5.35
C LEU A 511 12.75 4.65 -6.69
N LYS A 512 14.05 4.74 -6.80
CA LYS A 512 14.75 4.62 -8.07
C LYS A 512 15.06 3.19 -8.52
N ARG A 513 14.85 2.22 -7.62
CA ARG A 513 15.07 0.77 -7.85
C ARG A 513 13.81 -0.05 -7.52
N SER A 514 12.64 0.52 -7.75
CA SER A 514 11.34 -0.03 -7.36
C SER A 514 10.96 -1.37 -8.01
N ASP A 515 11.57 -1.70 -9.15
CA ASP A 515 11.38 -2.94 -9.88
C ASP A 515 12.30 -4.09 -9.41
N MET A 516 13.18 -3.81 -8.44
CA MET A 516 14.15 -4.77 -7.94
C MET A 516 13.74 -5.31 -6.57
N ASN A 517 14.01 -6.59 -6.33
CA ASN A 517 14.06 -7.18 -5.02
C ASN A 517 15.52 -7.32 -4.57
N GLY A 518 15.74 -7.61 -3.31
CA GLY A 518 17.07 -7.83 -2.77
C GLY A 518 17.12 -7.88 -1.25
N ALA A 519 18.32 -8.07 -0.73
CA ALA A 519 18.58 -8.15 0.69
C ALA A 519 18.31 -6.84 1.42
N ILE A 520 18.17 -6.93 2.74
CA ILE A 520 18.03 -5.78 3.63
C ILE A 520 19.09 -5.82 4.73
N GLY A 521 19.31 -4.70 5.38
CA GLY A 521 20.21 -4.63 6.53
C GLY A 521 20.43 -3.21 7.04
N LEU A 522 21.30 -3.10 8.01
CA LEU A 522 21.64 -1.88 8.70
C LEU A 522 23.04 -1.43 8.32
N HIS A 523 23.23 -0.14 8.19
CA HIS A 523 24.50 0.46 7.80
C HIS A 523 24.91 1.59 8.74
N SER A 524 26.21 1.73 8.98
CA SER A 524 26.81 2.89 9.65
C SER A 524 28.10 3.29 8.96
N ALA A 525 28.25 4.58 8.66
CA ALA A 525 29.50 5.12 8.11
C ALA A 525 30.61 5.15 9.15
N ASN A 526 31.87 5.20 8.70
CA ASN A 526 33.05 5.15 9.57
C ASN A 526 33.37 6.52 10.23
N PHE A 527 32.39 7.12 10.91
CA PHE A 527 32.57 8.37 11.69
C PHE A 527 32.35 8.16 13.17
N SER A 528 31.14 7.77 13.57
CA SER A 528 30.73 7.47 14.95
C SER A 528 30.17 6.06 15.04
N SER A 529 30.19 5.50 16.25
CA SER A 529 29.48 4.25 16.54
C SER A 529 27.99 4.53 16.71
N VAL A 530 27.16 3.62 16.20
CA VAL A 530 25.70 3.64 16.31
C VAL A 530 25.26 2.32 16.93
N HIS A 531 24.21 2.36 17.74
CA HIS A 531 23.61 1.16 18.31
C HIS A 531 22.24 0.92 17.67
N PHE A 532 21.99 -0.35 17.30
CA PHE A 532 20.72 -0.82 16.80
C PHE A 532 20.15 -1.90 17.71
N ALA A 533 18.83 -1.91 17.92
CA ALA A 533 18.12 -2.92 18.69
C ALA A 533 16.78 -3.25 18.05
N ASN A 534 16.14 -4.34 18.48
CA ASN A 534 14.76 -4.69 18.13
C ASN A 534 14.46 -4.69 16.64
N PHE A 535 15.32 -5.30 15.83
CA PHE A 535 15.11 -5.39 14.39
C PHE A 535 13.97 -6.35 14.07
N GLU A 536 12.98 -5.86 13.37
CA GLU A 536 11.79 -6.60 12.93
C GLU A 536 11.54 -6.34 11.43
N VAL A 537 11.04 -7.35 10.74
CA VAL A 537 10.76 -7.27 9.32
C VAL A 537 9.44 -7.97 8.97
N THR A 538 8.68 -7.36 8.07
CA THR A 538 7.52 -7.94 7.42
C THR A 538 7.67 -7.79 5.92
N THR A 539 7.63 -8.90 5.18
CA THR A 539 7.56 -8.85 3.72
C THR A 539 6.15 -8.44 3.30
N LEU A 540 6.03 -7.39 2.49
CA LEU A 540 4.76 -6.92 1.97
C LEU A 540 4.48 -7.53 0.59
N SER A 541 3.21 -7.77 0.31
CA SER A 541 2.80 -8.24 -1.02
C SER A 541 2.89 -7.13 -2.08
N ASP A 542 2.94 -7.52 -3.36
CA ASP A 542 2.82 -6.58 -4.49
C ASP A 542 1.47 -5.84 -4.54
N ALA A 543 0.53 -6.25 -3.69
CA ALA A 543 -0.81 -5.69 -3.58
C ALA A 543 -0.95 -4.58 -2.52
N TYR A 544 0.15 -4.21 -1.86
CA TYR A 544 0.12 -3.12 -0.90
C TYR A 544 -0.02 -1.77 -1.61
N ALA A 545 -1.16 -1.11 -1.42
CA ALA A 545 -1.41 0.24 -1.94
C ALA A 545 -1.52 1.21 -0.78
N ILE A 546 -0.53 2.06 -0.62
CA ILE A 546 -0.60 3.12 0.38
C ILE A 546 -1.33 4.32 -0.24
N PRO A 547 -2.38 4.85 0.43
CA PRO A 547 -3.03 6.06 0.00
C PRO A 547 -2.01 7.21 -0.09
N SER A 548 -1.84 7.75 -1.26
CA SER A 548 -0.94 8.88 -1.48
C SER A 548 -1.63 9.84 -2.43
N PRO A 549 -1.52 11.16 -2.22
CA PRO A 549 -1.81 12.08 -3.29
C PRO A 549 -0.96 11.64 -4.49
N GLY A 550 -1.61 11.39 -5.61
CA GLY A 550 -0.97 10.86 -6.83
C GLY A 550 0.35 11.60 -7.15
N PRO A 551 1.23 11.04 -7.96
CA PRO A 551 2.50 11.67 -8.29
C PRO A 551 2.22 13.10 -8.73
N LYS A 552 2.93 14.06 -8.15
CA LYS A 552 2.90 15.45 -8.65
C LYS A 552 3.22 15.35 -10.14
N PRO A 553 2.37 15.91 -11.03
CA PRO A 553 2.63 15.85 -12.45
C PRO A 553 4.06 16.36 -12.67
N ALA A 554 4.80 15.66 -13.55
CA ALA A 554 6.10 16.14 -14.00
C ALA A 554 5.92 17.61 -14.34
N ASN A 555 6.67 18.50 -13.70
CA ASN A 555 6.64 19.91 -14.07
C ASN A 555 6.91 19.94 -15.56
N ASP A 556 5.99 20.53 -16.36
CA ASP A 556 6.23 20.83 -17.77
C ASP A 556 7.37 21.83 -17.86
N ILE A 557 8.60 21.34 -17.74
CA ILE A 557 9.81 22.15 -17.87
C ILE A 557 9.96 22.42 -19.37
N GLU A 558 9.68 23.66 -19.79
CA GLU A 558 9.78 24.04 -21.20
C GLU A 558 11.19 23.77 -21.73
N GLY A 559 11.28 23.03 -22.83
CA GLY A 559 12.54 22.74 -23.49
C GLY A 559 13.38 21.64 -22.82
N LEU A 560 12.83 20.88 -21.87
CA LEU A 560 13.56 19.79 -21.19
C LEU A 560 14.13 18.79 -22.18
N VAL A 561 15.41 18.43 -21.99
CA VAL A 561 16.05 17.31 -22.68
C VAL A 561 15.62 16.01 -21.99
N THR A 562 14.79 15.22 -22.66
CA THR A 562 14.17 14.03 -22.08
C THR A 562 14.92 12.73 -22.36
N SER A 563 15.89 12.73 -23.28
CA SER A 563 16.70 11.55 -23.60
C SER A 563 18.13 11.94 -23.97
N TRP A 564 19.08 11.12 -23.53
CA TRP A 564 20.51 11.26 -23.73
C TRP A 564 21.12 9.98 -24.28
N GLN A 565 22.08 10.13 -25.22
CA GLN A 565 23.01 9.07 -25.54
C GLN A 565 24.22 9.22 -24.63
N VAL A 566 24.48 8.24 -23.76
CA VAL A 566 25.56 8.25 -22.76
C VAL A 566 26.64 7.25 -23.14
N SER A 567 27.90 7.69 -23.13
CA SER A 567 29.04 6.83 -23.47
C SER A 567 29.44 5.93 -22.31
N ASN A 568 30.25 4.89 -22.59
CA ASN A 568 31.10 4.27 -21.57
C ASN A 568 32.06 5.31 -20.96
N ALA A 569 32.49 5.10 -19.69
CA ALA A 569 33.38 6.04 -19.01
C ALA A 569 34.84 5.93 -19.48
N PHE A 570 35.52 7.07 -19.36
CA PHE A 570 36.95 7.25 -19.69
C PHE A 570 37.60 8.21 -18.68
N ASP A 571 38.93 8.37 -18.78
CA ASP A 571 39.74 9.26 -17.91
C ASP A 571 39.56 10.73 -18.32
N SER A 572 39.09 11.59 -17.41
CA SER A 572 38.96 13.04 -17.60
C SER A 572 40.27 13.71 -18.05
N LYS A 573 41.41 13.16 -17.67
CA LYS A 573 42.75 13.65 -18.11
C LYS A 573 42.90 13.67 -19.63
N SER A 574 42.16 12.82 -20.36
CA SER A 574 42.18 12.80 -21.83
C SER A 574 41.60 14.07 -22.46
N LEU A 575 40.80 14.83 -21.70
CA LEU A 575 40.20 16.10 -22.12
C LEU A 575 40.92 17.32 -21.56
N GLN A 576 42.02 17.15 -20.83
CA GLN A 576 42.73 18.25 -20.22
C GLN A 576 43.37 19.17 -21.28
N GLY A 577 43.01 20.45 -21.30
CA GLY A 577 43.59 21.46 -22.18
C GLY A 577 43.17 21.36 -23.65
N ILE A 578 42.12 20.57 -23.97
CA ILE A 578 41.59 20.51 -25.35
C ILE A 578 40.61 21.65 -25.62
N GLU A 579 40.64 22.17 -26.85
CA GLU A 579 39.69 23.16 -27.37
C GLU A 579 38.72 22.51 -28.39
N MET A 580 39.05 21.32 -28.88
CA MET A 580 38.24 20.60 -29.87
C MET A 580 38.35 19.09 -29.71
N LEU A 581 37.19 18.40 -29.84
CA LEU A 581 37.15 16.93 -29.90
C LEU A 581 37.77 16.45 -31.22
N SER A 582 38.70 15.52 -31.13
CA SER A 582 39.27 14.84 -32.27
C SER A 582 38.63 13.48 -32.53
N PRO A 583 38.81 12.85 -33.70
CA PRO A 583 38.32 11.50 -33.94
C PRO A 583 38.83 10.48 -32.91
N LYS A 584 39.99 10.71 -32.29
CA LYS A 584 40.53 9.86 -31.24
C LYS A 584 39.67 9.90 -29.97
N HIS A 585 39.11 11.07 -29.61
CA HIS A 585 38.26 11.20 -28.43
C HIS A 585 36.88 10.56 -28.65
N LYS A 586 36.48 10.39 -29.91
CA LYS A 586 35.19 9.76 -30.29
C LYS A 586 35.34 8.27 -30.61
N ALA A 587 36.56 7.76 -30.74
CA ALA A 587 36.82 6.36 -31.04
C ALA A 587 36.56 5.48 -29.80
N GLU A 588 36.11 4.27 -30.04
CA GLU A 588 35.90 3.24 -29.01
C GLU A 588 34.82 3.57 -27.96
N LEU A 589 33.90 4.53 -28.27
CA LEU A 589 32.76 4.84 -27.40
C LEU A 589 31.58 3.91 -27.72
N ASN A 590 31.06 3.28 -26.67
CA ASN A 590 29.79 2.56 -26.69
C ASN A 590 28.71 3.45 -26.12
N TRP A 591 27.52 3.45 -26.71
CA TRP A 591 26.45 4.36 -26.35
C TRP A 591 25.26 3.61 -25.78
N THR A 592 24.75 4.12 -24.67
CA THR A 592 23.51 3.66 -24.02
C THR A 592 22.53 4.83 -23.99
N GLU A 593 21.29 4.58 -24.37
CA GLU A 593 20.23 5.58 -24.24
C GLU A 593 19.72 5.62 -22.81
N LEU A 594 19.68 6.81 -22.20
CA LEU A 594 19.05 7.07 -20.92
C LEU A 594 17.98 8.14 -21.05
N ASN A 595 16.81 7.88 -20.49
CA ASN A 595 15.75 8.85 -20.36
C ASN A 595 15.92 9.67 -19.07
N ALA A 596 15.58 10.95 -19.14
CA ALA A 596 15.49 11.79 -17.96
C ALA A 596 14.32 11.35 -17.07
N GLU A 597 14.52 11.46 -15.77
CA GLU A 597 13.48 11.26 -14.77
C GLU A 597 12.45 12.41 -14.78
N ALA A 598 11.34 12.27 -14.09
CA ALA A 598 10.29 13.30 -14.01
C ALA A 598 10.81 14.67 -13.53
N THR A 599 11.87 14.69 -12.74
CA THR A 599 12.60 15.89 -12.30
C THR A 599 13.48 16.52 -13.37
N GLY A 600 13.66 15.85 -14.51
CA GLY A 600 14.60 16.22 -15.57
C GLY A 600 16.02 15.72 -15.35
N ILE A 601 16.32 15.12 -14.22
CA ILE A 601 17.64 14.53 -13.91
C ILE A 601 17.84 13.24 -14.68
N THR A 602 19.04 13.05 -15.23
CA THR A 602 19.50 11.78 -15.78
C THR A 602 20.68 11.29 -14.97
N ASN A 603 20.51 10.20 -14.23
CA ASN A 603 21.56 9.58 -13.43
C ASN A 603 22.48 8.74 -14.32
N LEU A 604 23.68 9.25 -14.57
CA LEU A 604 24.68 8.65 -15.45
C LEU A 604 25.33 7.38 -14.85
N ALA A 605 25.31 7.25 -13.52
CA ALA A 605 25.78 6.05 -12.84
C ALA A 605 24.98 4.78 -13.20
N ARG A 606 23.78 4.93 -13.80
CA ARG A 606 23.02 3.78 -14.32
C ARG A 606 23.72 3.04 -15.47
N VAL A 607 24.62 3.70 -16.20
CA VAL A 607 25.42 3.06 -17.27
C VAL A 607 26.59 2.29 -16.68
N GLN A 608 27.34 2.91 -15.78
CA GLN A 608 28.45 2.28 -15.07
C GLN A 608 28.91 3.10 -13.86
N GLY A 609 29.68 2.48 -12.97
CA GLY A 609 30.28 3.14 -11.81
C GLY A 609 31.61 3.83 -12.12
N LEU A 610 32.14 4.49 -11.09
CA LEU A 610 33.46 5.08 -11.08
C LEU A 610 34.55 3.99 -10.99
N GLY A 611 35.75 4.31 -11.51
CA GLY A 611 36.90 3.43 -11.42
C GLY A 611 38.18 4.17 -11.72
N GLU A 612 39.32 3.51 -11.59
CA GLU A 612 40.61 4.10 -11.94
C GLU A 612 40.63 4.46 -13.43
N GLY A 613 40.81 5.76 -13.76
CA GLY A 613 40.74 6.27 -15.12
C GLY A 613 39.34 6.15 -15.77
N LYS A 614 38.29 6.12 -14.98
CA LYS A 614 36.88 6.02 -15.42
C LYS A 614 36.01 6.92 -14.56
N ASP A 615 36.19 8.23 -14.71
CA ASP A 615 35.51 9.28 -13.95
C ASP A 615 34.64 10.18 -14.81
N THR A 616 34.64 10.02 -16.15
CA THR A 616 33.96 10.90 -17.10
C THR A 616 33.17 10.10 -18.14
N VAL A 617 31.96 10.52 -18.47
CA VAL A 617 31.18 10.06 -19.61
C VAL A 617 30.84 11.23 -20.53
N PHE A 618 30.57 10.96 -21.80
CA PHE A 618 29.86 11.91 -22.63
C PHE A 618 28.36 11.64 -22.56
N ALA A 619 27.55 12.69 -22.32
CA ALA A 619 26.13 12.73 -22.60
C ALA A 619 25.91 13.59 -23.86
N ARG A 620 25.30 13.02 -24.90
CA ARG A 620 25.12 13.77 -26.17
C ARG A 620 23.66 13.79 -26.62
N ILE A 621 23.35 14.86 -27.37
CA ILE A 621 22.09 15.04 -28.10
C ILE A 621 22.39 15.62 -29.48
N ASN A 622 21.47 15.44 -30.42
CA ASN A 622 21.51 16.05 -31.75
C ASN A 622 20.40 17.08 -31.87
N LEU A 623 20.69 18.25 -32.43
CA LEU A 623 19.73 19.31 -32.67
C LEU A 623 19.74 19.68 -34.17
N SER A 624 18.59 19.59 -34.83
CA SER A 624 18.43 20.07 -36.19
C SER A 624 18.05 21.55 -36.18
N SER A 625 18.67 22.36 -37.02
CA SER A 625 18.34 23.78 -37.20
C SER A 625 18.19 24.13 -38.68
N ASP A 626 17.12 24.87 -39.01
CA ASP A 626 16.82 25.36 -40.38
C ASP A 626 17.61 26.63 -40.74
N ARG A 627 18.22 27.27 -39.73
CA ARG A 627 18.98 28.52 -39.87
C ARG A 627 20.14 28.54 -38.89
N GLN A 628 21.16 29.34 -39.22
CA GLN A 628 22.20 29.68 -38.26
C GLN A 628 21.59 30.54 -37.14
N GLY A 629 21.87 30.21 -35.87
CA GLY A 629 21.27 30.88 -34.73
C GLY A 629 21.91 30.55 -33.40
N LEU A 630 21.38 31.14 -32.35
CA LEU A 630 21.78 30.90 -30.97
C LEU A 630 20.63 30.28 -30.21
N LYS A 631 20.92 29.25 -29.41
CA LYS A 631 20.02 28.72 -28.39
C LYS A 631 20.64 28.87 -27.01
N GLU A 632 19.84 28.90 -25.99
CA GLU A 632 20.28 28.84 -24.60
C GLU A 632 20.14 27.40 -24.10
N LEU A 633 21.24 26.85 -23.57
CA LEU A 633 21.27 25.63 -22.79
C LEU A 633 21.34 26.02 -21.30
N ALA A 634 20.26 25.79 -20.54
CA ALA A 634 20.38 25.79 -19.10
C ALA A 634 20.85 24.40 -18.67
N LEU A 635 21.92 24.32 -17.90
CA LEU A 635 22.64 23.09 -17.61
C LEU A 635 22.80 22.85 -16.11
N GLY A 636 22.46 21.66 -15.67
CA GLY A 636 22.81 21.09 -14.37
C GLY A 636 23.68 19.86 -14.57
N TYR A 637 24.69 19.71 -13.75
CA TYR A 637 25.62 18.59 -13.78
C TYR A 637 26.29 18.38 -12.42
N SER A 638 26.79 17.20 -12.18
CA SER A 638 27.59 16.86 -11.00
C SER A 638 28.72 15.92 -11.42
N ASP A 639 30.03 16.23 -11.12
CA ASP A 639 30.60 17.41 -10.42
C ASP A 639 31.09 18.51 -11.40
N ALA A 640 31.66 18.11 -12.53
CA ALA A 640 32.23 19.01 -13.52
C ALA A 640 31.74 18.71 -14.93
N ALA A 641 31.64 19.73 -15.78
CA ALA A 641 31.21 19.54 -17.16
C ALA A 641 32.04 20.34 -18.16
N MET A 642 32.21 19.76 -19.37
CA MET A 642 32.67 20.45 -20.56
C MET A 642 31.66 20.28 -21.68
N VAL A 643 31.21 21.39 -22.31
CA VAL A 643 30.21 21.38 -23.39
C VAL A 643 30.89 21.66 -24.72
N PHE A 644 30.69 20.77 -25.68
CA PHE A 644 31.16 20.89 -27.06
C PHE A 644 29.97 21.01 -28.01
N VAL A 645 30.05 21.92 -28.96
CA VAL A 645 29.11 22.04 -30.07
C VAL A 645 29.86 21.81 -31.38
N ASN A 646 29.46 20.82 -32.15
CA ASN A 646 30.14 20.43 -33.39
C ASN A 646 31.65 20.32 -33.19
N ASP A 647 32.03 19.59 -32.13
CA ASP A 647 33.41 19.33 -31.67
C ASP A 647 34.11 20.49 -30.94
N VAL A 648 33.64 21.72 -31.03
CA VAL A 648 34.31 22.90 -30.45
C VAL A 648 33.88 23.06 -28.98
N LEU A 649 34.86 23.19 -28.07
CA LEU A 649 34.62 23.50 -26.66
C LEU A 649 34.07 24.92 -26.53
N ILE A 650 32.87 25.03 -25.88
CA ILE A 650 32.22 26.34 -25.68
C ILE A 650 32.02 26.68 -24.20
N TYR A 651 32.10 25.69 -23.32
CA TYR A 651 31.90 25.88 -21.88
C TYR A 651 32.69 24.84 -21.07
N GLN A 652 33.18 25.28 -19.91
CA GLN A 652 33.73 24.41 -18.87
C GLN A 652 33.30 24.96 -17.50
N GLY A 653 32.83 24.06 -16.61
CA GLY A 653 32.38 24.43 -15.27
C GLY A 653 32.65 23.35 -14.23
N ASN A 654 32.59 23.75 -12.96
CA ASN A 654 32.77 22.88 -11.82
C ASN A 654 31.73 23.22 -10.75
N ASN A 655 30.88 22.23 -10.41
CA ASN A 655 29.81 22.29 -9.43
C ASN A 655 30.03 21.27 -8.29
N GLY A 656 31.23 20.74 -8.12
CA GLY A 656 31.54 19.78 -7.07
C GLY A 656 31.33 20.34 -5.66
N TYR A 657 31.39 19.48 -4.66
CA TYR A 657 31.23 19.80 -3.25
C TYR A 657 32.14 20.96 -2.81
N LEU A 658 31.56 22.00 -2.17
CA LEU A 658 32.20 23.23 -1.68
C LEU A 658 32.89 24.12 -2.75
N THR A 659 32.61 23.94 -4.04
CA THR A 659 33.30 24.71 -5.11
C THR A 659 32.72 26.10 -5.33
N ARG A 660 31.41 26.31 -5.15
CA ARG A 660 30.73 27.61 -5.34
C ARG A 660 30.72 28.45 -4.07
N ASP A 661 30.52 27.82 -2.91
CA ASP A 661 30.40 28.42 -1.57
C ASP A 661 30.73 27.33 -0.55
N TYR A 662 31.18 27.70 0.65
CA TYR A 662 31.48 26.73 1.73
C TYR A 662 30.26 25.95 2.23
N ARG A 663 29.04 26.39 1.89
CA ARG A 663 27.78 25.72 2.22
C ARG A 663 27.22 24.92 1.03
N TYR A 664 27.82 25.08 -0.15
CA TYR A 664 27.34 24.41 -1.35
C TYR A 664 27.69 22.92 -1.32
N LEU A 665 26.65 22.10 -1.28
CA LEU A 665 26.78 20.64 -1.13
C LEU A 665 27.06 19.93 -2.47
N GLY A 666 27.13 20.63 -3.59
CA GLY A 666 27.30 20.04 -4.92
C GLY A 666 25.98 19.53 -5.51
N THR A 667 24.84 19.92 -4.93
CA THR A 667 23.53 19.46 -5.43
C THR A 667 23.26 19.93 -6.85
N ILE A 668 22.68 19.04 -7.67
CA ILE A 668 22.39 19.31 -9.07
C ILE A 668 21.23 20.32 -9.23
N GLY A 669 21.33 21.17 -10.24
CA GLY A 669 20.29 22.13 -10.62
C GLY A 669 20.67 22.89 -11.89
N LEU A 670 19.71 23.53 -12.56
CA LEU A 670 19.94 24.30 -13.79
C LEU A 670 20.62 25.67 -13.48
N PHE A 671 21.83 25.60 -12.90
CA PHE A 671 22.54 26.79 -12.40
C PHE A 671 23.34 27.51 -13.47
N ASP A 672 23.73 26.83 -14.53
CA ASP A 672 24.60 27.37 -15.57
C ASP A 672 23.83 27.62 -16.86
N ARG A 673 24.19 28.71 -17.57
CA ARG A 673 23.60 29.12 -18.84
C ARG A 673 24.68 29.14 -19.90
N VAL A 674 24.53 28.33 -20.93
CA VAL A 674 25.49 28.18 -22.02
C VAL A 674 24.83 28.56 -23.34
N VAL A 675 25.47 29.40 -24.13
CA VAL A 675 24.99 29.79 -25.46
C VAL A 675 25.49 28.77 -26.49
N LEU A 676 24.55 28.09 -27.16
CA LEU A 676 24.84 27.14 -28.23
C LEU A 676 24.82 27.84 -29.61
N PRO A 677 25.96 27.98 -30.30
CA PRO A 677 26.02 28.48 -31.68
C PRO A 677 25.66 27.35 -32.66
N LEU A 678 24.43 27.34 -33.18
CA LEU A 678 23.95 26.33 -34.12
C LEU A 678 24.22 26.72 -35.57
N GLN A 679 24.62 25.74 -36.40
CA GLN A 679 24.72 25.81 -37.85
C GLN A 679 23.43 25.27 -38.49
N VAL A 680 23.21 25.57 -39.78
CA VAL A 680 22.14 24.96 -40.58
C VAL A 680 22.39 23.46 -40.72
N GLY A 681 21.37 22.67 -40.46
CA GLY A 681 21.43 21.21 -40.49
C GLY A 681 21.57 20.62 -39.07
N GLU A 682 22.17 19.43 -38.99
CA GLU A 682 22.36 18.70 -37.74
C GLU A 682 23.55 19.31 -36.95
N ASN A 683 23.35 19.49 -35.64
CA ASN A 683 24.34 19.93 -34.69
C ASN A 683 24.48 18.89 -33.57
N GLU A 684 25.70 18.46 -33.34
CA GLU A 684 26.03 17.56 -32.22
C GLU A 684 26.43 18.37 -30.98
N ILE A 685 25.68 18.17 -29.88
CA ILE A 685 26.02 18.72 -28.57
C ILE A 685 26.51 17.58 -27.70
N TRP A 686 27.78 17.64 -27.28
CA TRP A 686 28.40 16.67 -26.40
C TRP A 686 28.75 17.34 -25.08
N ILE A 687 28.34 16.72 -23.97
CA ILE A 687 28.66 17.16 -22.62
C ILE A 687 29.48 16.09 -21.94
N ALA A 688 30.77 16.36 -21.71
CA ALA A 688 31.58 15.52 -20.84
C ALA A 688 31.21 15.84 -19.40
N VAL A 689 30.74 14.85 -18.65
CA VAL A 689 30.37 14.99 -17.23
C VAL A 689 31.33 14.15 -16.41
N THR A 690 32.08 14.82 -15.53
CA THR A 690 33.05 14.20 -14.64
C THR A 690 32.52 14.15 -13.22
N GLU A 691 32.63 13.02 -12.60
CA GLU A 691 32.21 12.77 -11.23
C GLU A 691 33.38 12.45 -10.32
N ALA A 692 33.32 12.96 -9.10
CA ALA A 692 34.27 12.64 -8.04
C ALA A 692 33.58 12.19 -6.73
N PHE A 693 32.44 12.75 -6.42
CA PHE A 693 31.78 12.50 -5.13
C PHE A 693 30.32 12.98 -5.11
N GLY A 694 29.37 12.07 -4.82
CA GLY A 694 28.02 12.44 -4.37
C GLY A 694 26.90 12.22 -5.37
N GLY A 695 27.21 11.91 -6.64
CA GLY A 695 26.19 11.58 -7.61
C GLY A 695 26.45 12.06 -9.03
N TRP A 696 26.52 11.13 -9.96
CA TRP A 696 26.85 11.37 -11.36
C TRP A 696 25.59 11.69 -12.19
N GLY A 697 25.39 12.94 -12.52
CA GLY A 697 24.15 13.35 -13.17
C GLY A 697 24.26 14.50 -14.14
N VAL A 698 23.30 14.56 -15.06
CA VAL A 698 23.08 15.68 -15.99
C VAL A 698 21.60 16.00 -16.10
N MET A 699 21.26 17.27 -16.26
CA MET A 699 19.95 17.76 -16.64
C MET A 699 20.09 19.02 -17.52
N ALA A 700 19.17 19.22 -18.47
CA ALA A 700 19.25 20.39 -19.32
C ALA A 700 17.89 20.83 -19.88
N THR A 701 17.77 22.13 -20.15
CA THR A 701 16.72 22.67 -21.03
C THR A 701 17.36 23.42 -22.19
N ILE A 702 16.71 23.40 -23.37
CA ILE A 702 17.15 24.11 -24.57
C ILE A 702 16.02 25.00 -25.06
N ASN A 703 16.26 26.31 -25.05
CA ASN A 703 15.29 27.34 -25.41
C ASN A 703 15.84 28.33 -26.45
N ASP A 704 14.94 29.11 -27.07
CA ASP A 704 15.36 30.18 -27.97
C ASP A 704 16.02 31.31 -27.18
N PHE A 705 17.23 31.73 -27.57
CA PHE A 705 18.00 32.78 -26.89
C PHE A 705 17.30 34.13 -26.78
N SER A 706 16.36 34.44 -27.70
CA SER A 706 15.61 35.66 -27.72
C SER A 706 14.50 35.80 -26.69
N LYS A 707 14.23 34.74 -25.88
CA LYS A 707 13.16 34.69 -24.88
C LYS A 707 13.66 34.83 -23.44
N SER A 708 14.95 35.06 -23.22
CA SER A 708 15.46 35.35 -21.86
C SER A 708 15.00 36.74 -21.43
N PRO A 709 14.39 36.92 -20.25
CA PRO A 709 13.91 38.19 -19.73
C PRO A 709 15.02 39.17 -19.47
#